data_9fdc8379526d73e56ab168b08d9f7c12
#
_entry.id   9fdc8379526d73e56ab168b08d9f7c12
#
_cell.length_a   1.000
_cell.length_b   1.000
_cell.length_c   1.000
_cell.angle_alpha   90.00
_cell.angle_beta   90.00
_cell.angle_gamma   90.00
#
_symmetry.space_group_name_H-M   'P 1'
#
loop_
_entity.id
_entity.type
_entity.pdbx_description
1 polymer ?
#
loop_
_entity_poly.entity_id
_entity_poly.type
_entity_poly.pdbx_seq_one_letter_code
_entity_poly.pdbx_strand_id
1 'polypeptide(L)'
;MIGAGRRLAYSKAPSRCVETGEACVCRVGGPWLKKAVEQAVEQSAFCRSWKQTRTKGNAVASYDRNHEVPFNTGRRQFLGYTGAGVLAAMLPGCGSDEVQSTPYQQTIALGQQMIQQAVSDPSTPVAAISVAMVKGNAVVWQQAFGVASVPGQIKATPQTRFNIGSVSKLFPALAAAILVDRGLITLDTPIVKYLPAFTMLSPEYARITTRHLLSHASGLPGTNGRNLFTFEPVAGYAADTQAELANSHLKHLPGELAVYCNDGFTMVEQIVLAVTGRSFADFVQSEILAPLKMTNSSYLTSVPSDGSFSLPYVKGAQHQEFVNAYATGGLSSTPADMMNLAQMIYGGGVFQGQRIVSAAGIAEMGADQTKSLTINPSPEWRWGLGWDSVVQPALNAAGVLGWEKDGGTAFYSTEFFVVPNAKFALMVTGNAGYNARAIAETLVLSALKEDGTIASLPAKLANTAPPAASGPGIAGGAGIYGNSDSPYQVLANADGSLQINQWDADTRGWAEIGAYQYRSDGWWWSAADTASYRFTVVSGNDSEGNAFNYRYLMKRVVPGAGYAYLTLPVGQQLAPLAPLDSAWQQRVGTQWTLTNDSPSAVPIVVLGNPPAFFATLAELPGYVLFGNEDLRYELFVLVSDTLGGMSVKVPGNFGRDLYEIRFASPGATTLTIGSSIYARI
;
A
#
# COMPACT_ATOMS: atom_id res chain seq x y z
N MET A 1 52.56 2.77 -40.25
CA MET A 1 53.47 3.86 -39.91
C MET A 1 52.90 4.49 -38.64
N ILE A 2 53.48 4.16 -37.51
CA ILE A 2 54.33 4.96 -36.64
C ILE A 2 53.52 6.16 -36.09
N GLY A 3 53.27 6.39 -34.82
CA GLY A 3 53.83 5.87 -33.58
C GLY A 3 53.58 6.83 -32.44
N ALA A 4 53.98 6.39 -31.23
CA ALA A 4 54.19 7.13 -29.97
C ALA A 4 52.98 7.54 -29.16
N GLY A 5 52.65 7.00 -28.05
CA GLY A 5 53.39 6.52 -26.85
C GLY A 5 53.66 7.66 -25.86
N ARG A 6 52.81 7.84 -24.80
CA ARG A 6 53.24 8.44 -23.54
C ARG A 6 52.72 7.61 -22.36
N ARG A 7 53.68 7.00 -21.67
CA ARG A 7 53.52 6.39 -20.33
C ARG A 7 53.59 7.50 -19.27
N LEU A 8 52.67 7.48 -18.33
CA LEU A 8 52.83 8.21 -17.05
C LEU A 8 53.15 7.18 -15.97
N ALA A 9 54.20 7.49 -15.26
CA ALA A 9 54.84 6.66 -14.25
C ALA A 9 54.05 6.68 -12.93
N TYR A 10 53.83 5.51 -12.36
CA TYR A 10 53.40 5.36 -10.97
C TYR A 10 54.64 5.31 -10.07
N SER A 11 54.72 6.23 -9.09
CA SER A 11 55.68 6.16 -8.01
C SER A 11 55.20 5.17 -6.94
N LYS A 12 56.01 4.18 -6.63
CA LYS A 12 55.86 3.22 -5.53
C LYS A 12 56.19 3.88 -4.19
N ALA A 13 55.33 3.71 -3.20
CA ALA A 13 55.67 3.80 -1.79
C ALA A 13 55.54 2.40 -1.14
N PRO A 14 56.39 2.03 -0.21
CA PRO A 14 56.58 0.65 0.23
C PRO A 14 55.60 0.26 1.35
N SER A 15 54.94 -0.86 1.18
CA SER A 15 54.21 -1.56 2.23
C SER A 15 55.15 -2.48 3.03
N ARG A 16 55.24 -2.31 4.36
CA ARG A 16 55.79 -3.31 5.26
C ARG A 16 54.69 -4.22 5.78
N CYS A 17 54.76 -5.49 5.47
CA CYS A 17 53.98 -6.54 6.14
C CYS A 17 54.81 -7.08 7.31
N VAL A 18 54.15 -7.28 8.46
CA VAL A 18 54.64 -8.07 9.58
C VAL A 18 53.71 -9.26 9.70
N GLU A 19 54.24 -10.46 9.52
CA GLU A 19 53.51 -11.72 9.74
C GLU A 19 53.44 -12.03 11.24
N THR A 20 52.24 -12.12 11.76
CA THR A 20 51.94 -12.97 12.92
C THR A 20 50.67 -13.74 12.54
N GLY A 21 50.72 -15.09 12.63
CA GLY A 21 49.69 -16.01 12.16
C GLY A 21 48.29 -15.69 12.69
N GLU A 22 47.40 -15.75 11.77
CA GLU A 22 45.94 -15.63 11.76
C GLU A 22 45.44 -14.37 11.03
N ALA A 23 44.83 -14.62 9.83
CA ALA A 23 44.03 -13.74 9.01
C ALA A 23 44.57 -12.30 8.73
N CYS A 24 45.01 -12.09 7.49
CA CYS A 24 45.33 -10.77 6.94
C CYS A 24 44.09 -9.85 6.85
N VAL A 25 43.98 -8.87 7.72
CA VAL A 25 43.05 -7.73 7.60
C VAL A 25 43.88 -6.50 7.17
N CYS A 26 43.73 -6.06 5.92
CA CYS A 26 44.27 -4.81 5.44
C CYS A 26 43.53 -3.63 6.07
N ARG A 27 44.14 -2.96 7.04
CA ARG A 27 43.72 -1.60 7.50
C ARG A 27 44.28 -0.56 6.54
N VAL A 28 43.42 0.05 5.73
CA VAL A 28 43.72 1.31 5.03
C VAL A 28 43.05 2.42 5.82
N GLY A 29 43.82 3.17 6.59
CA GLY A 29 43.38 4.29 7.37
C GLY A 29 43.76 5.62 6.71
N GLY A 30 42.76 6.43 6.37
CA GLY A 30 42.92 7.84 6.04
C GLY A 30 41.67 8.61 6.44
N PRO A 31 41.79 9.80 7.02
CA PRO A 31 40.66 10.55 7.58
C PRO A 31 39.59 10.99 6.58
N TRP A 32 39.84 10.88 5.28
CA TRP A 32 38.92 11.23 4.21
C TRP A 32 37.84 10.12 3.94
N LEU A 33 38.18 8.85 4.17
CA LEU A 33 37.23 7.75 3.99
C LEU A 33 36.18 7.73 5.09
N LYS A 34 36.55 8.11 6.31
CA LYS A 34 35.64 8.18 7.45
C LYS A 34 34.56 9.24 7.24
N LYS A 35 34.93 10.40 6.70
CA LYS A 35 33.99 11.50 6.39
C LYS A 35 33.05 11.18 5.20
N ALA A 36 33.53 10.46 4.19
CA ALA A 36 32.73 10.02 3.05
C ALA A 36 31.74 8.90 3.44
N VAL A 37 32.13 8.00 4.33
CA VAL A 37 31.26 6.97 4.88
C VAL A 37 30.24 7.57 5.85
N GLU A 38 30.61 8.53 6.69
CA GLU A 38 29.69 9.26 7.56
C GLU A 38 28.69 10.10 6.76
N GLN A 39 29.08 10.76 5.67
CA GLN A 39 28.15 11.49 4.79
C GLN A 39 27.25 10.56 3.97
N ALA A 40 27.73 9.41 3.51
CA ALA A 40 26.90 8.42 2.80
C ALA A 40 25.90 7.72 3.75
N VAL A 41 26.32 7.54 5.01
CA VAL A 41 25.46 7.01 6.08
C VAL A 41 24.45 8.05 6.57
N GLU A 42 24.75 9.35 6.52
CA GLU A 42 23.78 10.42 6.84
C GLU A 42 22.74 10.66 5.73
N GLN A 43 23.06 10.36 4.48
CA GLN A 43 22.11 10.49 3.36
C GLN A 43 21.24 9.24 3.14
N SER A 44 21.52 8.11 3.78
CA SER A 44 20.64 6.96 3.82
C SER A 44 19.62 7.04 4.97
N ALA A 45 18.96 8.18 5.12
CA ALA A 45 17.96 8.42 6.17
C ALA A 45 16.78 7.44 6.11
N PHE A 46 16.52 6.83 4.96
CA PHE A 46 15.50 5.78 4.81
C PHE A 46 15.84 4.52 5.61
N CYS A 47 17.09 4.08 5.65
CA CYS A 47 17.54 2.97 6.50
C CYS A 47 17.69 3.35 7.98
N ARG A 48 17.91 4.65 8.32
CA ARG A 48 18.11 5.08 9.70
C ARG A 48 16.84 5.45 10.43
N SER A 49 15.79 5.94 9.75
CA SER A 49 14.49 6.10 10.38
C SER A 49 13.95 4.73 10.82
N TRP A 50 14.27 3.70 10.07
CA TRP A 50 13.99 2.30 10.41
C TRP A 50 14.71 1.81 11.67
N LYS A 51 15.99 2.23 11.89
CA LYS A 51 16.78 1.80 13.06
C LYS A 51 16.67 2.72 14.28
N GLN A 52 16.45 4.03 14.12
CA GLN A 52 16.37 4.96 15.25
C GLN A 52 15.02 4.97 15.96
N THR A 53 13.94 4.51 15.33
CA THR A 53 12.63 4.34 15.98
C THR A 53 12.63 3.17 16.98
N ARG A 54 13.54 2.21 16.80
CA ARG A 54 13.65 1.03 17.68
C ARG A 54 14.30 1.29 19.04
N THR A 55 15.17 2.31 19.18
CA THR A 55 15.87 2.59 20.44
C THR A 55 15.05 3.36 21.47
N LYS A 56 13.79 3.69 21.19
CA LYS A 56 12.91 4.44 22.11
C LYS A 56 11.50 3.86 22.23
N GLY A 57 11.35 2.54 22.29
CA GLY A 57 10.12 1.89 22.77
C GLY A 57 8.85 2.17 21.95
N ASN A 58 8.94 2.40 20.65
CA ASN A 58 7.78 2.52 19.77
C ASN A 58 7.79 1.43 18.70
N ALA A 59 6.62 0.84 18.50
CA ALA A 59 6.33 -0.31 17.68
C ALA A 59 6.96 -0.26 16.29
N VAL A 60 7.38 -1.43 15.86
CA VAL A 60 7.96 -1.84 14.59
C VAL A 60 7.23 -1.23 13.39
N ALA A 61 7.94 -0.50 12.57
CA ALA A 61 7.52 -0.24 11.20
C ALA A 61 7.86 -1.46 10.34
N SER A 62 6.93 -2.38 10.17
CA SER A 62 6.97 -3.33 9.06
C SER A 62 6.90 -2.55 7.75
N TYR A 63 7.51 -3.09 6.68
CA TYR A 63 7.30 -2.59 5.32
C TYR A 63 5.81 -2.69 5.00
N ASP A 64 5.07 -1.62 5.28
CA ASP A 64 3.62 -1.65 5.23
C ASP A 64 3.17 -1.42 3.79
N ARG A 65 2.80 -2.51 3.14
CA ARG A 65 2.05 -2.47 1.88
C ARG A 65 0.68 -1.79 2.04
N ASN A 66 0.34 -1.41 3.26
CA ASN A 66 -0.95 -0.82 3.59
C ASN A 66 -0.89 0.68 3.81
N HIS A 67 0.18 1.39 3.47
CA HIS A 67 0.27 2.85 3.66
C HIS A 67 -0.34 3.41 4.95
N GLU A 68 -0.35 2.63 6.03
CA GLU A 68 -0.47 3.20 7.35
C GLU A 68 0.92 3.65 7.77
N VAL A 69 1.30 4.87 7.40
CA VAL A 69 2.49 5.51 7.95
C VAL A 69 2.31 5.55 9.47
N PRO A 70 3.22 4.96 10.26
CA PRO A 70 3.09 5.02 11.72
C PRO A 70 3.11 6.49 12.13
N PHE A 71 2.03 6.91 12.81
CA PHE A 71 1.94 8.22 13.41
C PHE A 71 3.05 8.36 14.45
N ASN A 72 4.11 9.07 14.11
CA ASN A 72 5.08 9.50 15.08
C ASN A 72 4.48 10.67 15.86
N THR A 73 3.86 10.38 17.03
CA THR A 73 3.38 11.38 17.97
C THR A 73 4.55 12.00 18.72
N GLY A 74 5.40 12.72 18.01
CA GLY A 74 6.27 13.70 18.64
C GLY A 74 5.41 14.83 19.19
N ARG A 75 5.20 14.86 20.51
CA ARG A 75 4.60 15.99 21.22
C ARG A 75 5.34 17.28 20.80
N ARG A 76 4.70 18.09 19.98
CA ARG A 76 4.96 19.54 19.94
C ARG A 76 3.64 20.26 20.14
N GLN A 77 3.63 20.98 21.27
CA GLN A 77 2.57 21.91 21.65
C GLN A 77 2.36 22.91 20.51
N PHE A 78 1.12 22.94 20.00
CA PHE A 78 0.64 24.06 19.20
C PHE A 78 0.46 25.25 20.14
N LEU A 79 1.42 26.17 20.14
CA LEU A 79 1.20 27.53 20.64
C LEU A 79 0.32 28.25 19.63
N GLY A 80 -0.89 28.57 20.08
CA GLY A 80 -1.80 29.43 19.33
C GLY A 80 -1.20 30.81 19.17
N TYR A 81 -1.00 31.24 17.94
CA TYR A 81 -0.78 32.65 17.64
C TYR A 81 -2.12 33.32 17.45
N THR A 82 -2.54 34.09 18.45
CA THR A 82 -3.56 35.12 18.34
C THR A 82 -3.01 36.27 17.52
N GLY A 83 -3.83 36.79 16.62
CA GLY A 83 -3.47 37.80 15.64
C GLY A 83 -2.88 39.08 16.20
N ALA A 84 -1.94 39.62 15.46
CA ALA A 84 -1.59 41.05 15.52
C ALA A 84 -1.98 41.69 14.18
N GLY A 85 -2.90 42.61 14.25
CA GLY A 85 -3.37 43.39 13.11
C GLY A 85 -2.27 44.29 12.56
N VAL A 86 -2.16 44.30 11.23
CA VAL A 86 -1.41 45.34 10.51
C VAL A 86 -2.42 46.41 10.05
N LEU A 87 -2.33 47.59 10.59
CA LEU A 87 -3.00 48.78 10.05
C LEU A 87 -2.40 49.12 8.68
N ALA A 88 -3.18 48.94 7.62
CA ALA A 88 -2.86 49.51 6.31
C ALA A 88 -3.46 50.89 6.19
N ALA A 89 -2.64 51.90 5.97
CA ALA A 89 -3.05 53.26 5.71
C ALA A 89 -3.81 53.33 4.37
N MET A 90 -5.01 53.89 4.39
CA MET A 90 -5.83 54.20 3.22
C MET A 90 -5.22 55.37 2.47
N LEU A 91 -4.94 55.19 1.18
CA LEU A 91 -4.95 56.28 0.20
C LEU A 91 -6.15 56.07 -0.74
N PRO A 92 -6.93 57.08 -1.06
CA PRO A 92 -8.05 56.92 -1.96
C PRO A 92 -7.59 57.00 -3.42
N GLY A 93 -7.72 55.91 -4.14
CA GLY A 93 -7.60 55.85 -5.58
C GLY A 93 -8.80 55.10 -6.15
N CYS A 94 -9.74 55.82 -6.78
CA CYS A 94 -10.84 55.28 -7.56
C CYS A 94 -10.33 54.45 -8.73
N GLY A 95 -10.66 53.19 -8.75
CA GLY A 95 -10.55 52.26 -9.84
C GLY A 95 -11.21 50.95 -9.41
N SER A 96 -12.46 50.74 -9.83
CA SER A 96 -13.15 49.46 -9.61
C SER A 96 -12.65 48.41 -10.57
N ASP A 97 -11.45 47.95 -10.36
CA ASP A 97 -11.06 46.65 -10.86
C ASP A 97 -11.61 45.60 -9.87
N GLU A 98 -12.66 44.89 -10.24
CA GLU A 98 -13.03 43.65 -9.61
C GLU A 98 -11.78 42.76 -9.66
N VAL A 99 -11.10 42.65 -8.55
CA VAL A 99 -10.10 41.61 -8.36
C VAL A 99 -10.86 40.29 -8.50
N GLN A 100 -10.83 39.67 -9.67
CA GLN A 100 -11.31 38.31 -9.84
C GLN A 100 -10.52 37.45 -8.84
N SER A 101 -11.15 37.13 -7.71
CA SER A 101 -10.57 36.24 -6.74
C SER A 101 -10.34 34.90 -7.42
N THR A 102 -9.09 34.50 -7.52
CA THR A 102 -8.75 33.18 -8.03
C THR A 102 -9.52 32.15 -7.18
N PRO A 103 -10.32 31.28 -7.77
CA PRO A 103 -11.08 30.32 -7.01
C PRO A 103 -10.12 29.45 -6.18
N TYR A 104 -10.53 29.06 -4.96
CA TYR A 104 -9.78 28.19 -4.06
C TYR A 104 -8.47 28.76 -3.51
N GLN A 105 -8.34 30.08 -3.34
CA GLN A 105 -7.11 30.72 -2.83
C GLN A 105 -6.71 30.21 -1.44
N GLN A 106 -7.66 30.01 -0.53
CA GLN A 106 -7.39 29.49 0.82
C GLN A 106 -6.91 28.04 0.78
N THR A 107 -7.56 27.21 -0.01
CA THR A 107 -7.19 25.81 -0.19
C THR A 107 -5.81 25.65 -0.84
N ILE A 108 -5.53 26.47 -1.87
CA ILE A 108 -4.23 26.47 -2.55
C ILE A 108 -3.11 26.88 -1.59
N ALA A 109 -3.31 27.97 -0.83
CA ALA A 109 -2.34 28.45 0.15
C ALA A 109 -2.08 27.40 1.25
N LEU A 110 -3.13 26.75 1.75
CA LEU A 110 -3.02 25.66 2.70
C LEU A 110 -2.24 24.48 2.11
N GLY A 111 -2.52 24.08 0.88
CA GLY A 111 -1.84 22.99 0.18
C GLY A 111 -0.36 23.29 -0.05
N GLN A 112 -0.03 24.51 -0.47
CA GLN A 112 1.36 24.95 -0.62
C GLN A 112 2.12 24.85 0.70
N GLN A 113 1.52 25.28 1.80
CA GLN A 113 2.11 25.19 3.12
C GLN A 113 2.36 23.73 3.55
N MET A 114 1.33 22.86 3.45
CA MET A 114 1.42 21.47 3.86
C MET A 114 2.47 20.69 3.04
N ILE A 115 2.45 20.87 1.71
CA ILE A 115 3.36 20.17 0.80
C ILE A 115 4.79 20.68 0.96
N GLN A 116 4.99 22.00 1.10
CA GLN A 116 6.31 22.57 1.35
C GLN A 116 6.88 22.07 2.69
N GLN A 117 6.07 21.93 3.71
CA GLN A 117 6.47 21.37 5.00
C GLN A 117 6.92 19.90 4.82
N ALA A 118 6.15 19.07 4.09
CA ALA A 118 6.50 17.67 3.82
C ALA A 118 7.83 17.54 3.06
N VAL A 119 8.05 18.36 2.02
CA VAL A 119 9.30 18.34 1.22
C VAL A 119 10.49 18.86 2.03
N SER A 120 10.26 19.74 3.01
CA SER A 120 11.33 20.34 3.83
C SER A 120 11.62 19.61 5.14
N ASP A 121 10.88 18.54 5.45
CA ASP A 121 11.06 17.80 6.70
C ASP A 121 12.32 16.92 6.62
N PRO A 122 13.36 17.23 7.43
CA PRO A 122 14.59 16.45 7.40
C PRO A 122 14.44 15.04 8.03
N SER A 123 13.37 14.80 8.78
CA SER A 123 13.10 13.48 9.40
C SER A 123 12.47 12.49 8.43
N THR A 124 11.79 12.98 7.40
CA THR A 124 11.15 12.20 6.36
C THR A 124 11.45 12.82 5.00
N PRO A 125 12.67 12.66 4.46
CA PRO A 125 13.08 13.35 3.24
C PRO A 125 12.25 12.88 2.04
N VAL A 126 11.46 13.80 1.50
CA VAL A 126 10.67 13.61 0.28
C VAL A 126 11.27 14.49 -0.81
N ALA A 127 11.73 13.88 -1.92
CA ALA A 127 12.40 14.63 -2.96
C ALA A 127 11.45 15.51 -3.77
N ALA A 128 10.28 15.01 -4.13
CA ALA A 128 9.28 15.74 -4.90
C ALA A 128 7.85 15.31 -4.54
N ILE A 129 6.94 16.28 -4.57
CA ILE A 129 5.48 16.07 -4.50
C ILE A 129 4.83 16.91 -5.60
N SER A 130 3.84 16.35 -6.29
CA SER A 130 3.00 17.02 -7.29
C SER A 130 1.53 16.93 -6.92
N VAL A 131 0.77 17.98 -7.22
CA VAL A 131 -0.66 18.08 -6.92
C VAL A 131 -1.40 18.68 -8.10
N ALA A 132 -2.63 18.19 -8.36
CA ALA A 132 -3.59 18.86 -9.22
C ALA A 132 -4.99 18.75 -8.65
N MET A 133 -5.81 19.77 -8.96
CA MET A 133 -7.20 19.91 -8.53
C MET A 133 -8.05 20.39 -9.71
N VAL A 134 -9.22 19.78 -9.90
CA VAL A 134 -10.16 20.13 -10.96
C VAL A 134 -11.54 20.37 -10.41
N LYS A 135 -12.23 21.37 -10.94
CA LYS A 135 -13.67 21.66 -10.68
C LYS A 135 -14.40 21.81 -12.01
N GLY A 136 -15.42 20.99 -12.26
CA GLY A 136 -16.08 20.95 -13.57
C GLY A 136 -15.05 20.58 -14.65
N ASN A 137 -14.92 21.44 -15.66
CA ASN A 137 -13.98 21.22 -16.77
C ASN A 137 -12.69 22.05 -16.62
N ALA A 138 -12.47 22.72 -15.49
CA ALA A 138 -11.34 23.60 -15.26
C ALA A 138 -10.35 23.00 -14.26
N VAL A 139 -9.08 22.87 -14.64
CA VAL A 139 -8.01 22.66 -13.69
C VAL A 139 -7.81 23.96 -12.92
N VAL A 140 -8.12 23.95 -11.63
CA VAL A 140 -8.11 25.14 -10.75
C VAL A 140 -6.79 25.29 -10.00
N TRP A 141 -6.03 24.20 -9.88
CA TRP A 141 -4.67 24.20 -9.33
C TRP A 141 -3.86 23.04 -9.90
N GLN A 142 -2.62 23.30 -10.28
CA GLN A 142 -1.59 22.29 -10.53
C GLN A 142 -0.22 22.84 -10.15
N GLN A 143 0.55 22.10 -9.38
CA GLN A 143 1.87 22.52 -8.90
C GLN A 143 2.73 21.32 -8.52
N ALA A 144 4.05 21.47 -8.64
CA ALA A 144 5.02 20.52 -8.13
C ALA A 144 6.03 21.21 -7.22
N PHE A 145 6.57 20.47 -6.27
CA PHE A 145 7.46 20.94 -5.21
C PHE A 145 8.67 20.02 -5.14
N GLY A 146 9.83 20.57 -4.76
CA GLY A 146 11.05 19.80 -4.60
C GLY A 146 11.77 19.51 -5.92
N VAL A 147 12.50 18.40 -5.97
CA VAL A 147 13.37 18.03 -7.10
C VAL A 147 13.04 16.64 -7.64
N ALA A 148 12.90 16.54 -8.95
CA ALA A 148 12.68 15.27 -9.65
C ALA A 148 13.97 14.43 -9.70
N SER A 149 15.15 15.11 -9.69
CA SER A 149 16.46 14.47 -9.66
C SER A 149 17.33 15.13 -8.60
N VAL A 150 17.67 14.40 -7.54
CA VAL A 150 18.51 14.92 -6.44
C VAL A 150 19.94 15.23 -6.89
N PRO A 151 20.68 14.35 -7.61
CA PRO A 151 22.04 14.66 -8.06
C PRO A 151 22.11 15.84 -9.03
N GLY A 152 21.13 15.93 -9.93
CA GLY A 152 21.05 16.99 -10.94
C GLY A 152 20.42 18.29 -10.45
N GLN A 153 19.84 18.32 -9.24
CA GLN A 153 19.03 19.44 -8.72
C GLN A 153 17.94 19.87 -9.71
N ILE A 154 17.39 18.90 -10.49
CA ILE A 154 16.34 19.17 -11.47
C ILE A 154 15.02 19.35 -10.71
N LYS A 155 14.44 20.55 -10.81
CA LYS A 155 13.19 20.87 -10.15
C LYS A 155 12.05 20.01 -10.70
N ALA A 156 11.16 19.55 -9.81
CA ALA A 156 9.91 18.93 -10.21
C ALA A 156 8.98 19.97 -10.87
N THR A 157 8.25 19.53 -11.88
CA THR A 157 7.25 20.32 -12.62
C THR A 157 5.91 19.58 -12.62
N PRO A 158 4.78 20.22 -12.97
CA PRO A 158 3.52 19.51 -13.15
C PRO A 158 3.54 18.37 -14.18
N GLN A 159 4.54 18.35 -15.07
CA GLN A 159 4.79 17.30 -16.06
C GLN A 159 5.70 16.18 -15.55
N THR A 160 6.28 16.33 -14.36
CA THR A 160 7.08 15.27 -13.73
C THR A 160 6.20 14.07 -13.43
N ARG A 161 6.60 12.91 -13.97
CA ARG A 161 5.89 11.64 -13.80
C ARG A 161 6.31 10.92 -12.53
N PHE A 162 5.36 10.23 -11.93
CA PHE A 162 5.52 9.38 -10.75
C PHE A 162 4.86 8.02 -11.01
N ASN A 163 5.39 6.94 -10.46
CA ASN A 163 4.64 5.70 -10.38
C ASN A 163 3.48 5.90 -9.38
N ILE A 164 2.24 5.77 -9.88
CA ILE A 164 1.05 6.08 -9.06
C ILE A 164 0.54 4.86 -8.25
N GLY A 165 1.30 3.76 -8.29
CA GLY A 165 0.98 2.56 -7.53
C GLY A 165 -0.44 2.07 -7.80
N SER A 166 -1.12 1.67 -6.76
CA SER A 166 -2.46 1.06 -6.85
C SER A 166 -3.57 1.98 -7.40
N VAL A 167 -3.34 3.28 -7.59
CA VAL A 167 -4.26 4.12 -8.37
C VAL A 167 -4.39 3.61 -9.81
N SER A 168 -3.40 2.86 -10.30
CA SER A 168 -3.43 2.12 -11.57
C SER A 168 -4.62 1.16 -11.70
N LYS A 169 -5.18 0.65 -10.59
CA LYS A 169 -6.32 -0.29 -10.57
C LYS A 169 -7.60 0.28 -11.18
N LEU A 170 -7.72 1.59 -11.28
CA LEU A 170 -8.83 2.24 -11.97
C LEU A 170 -8.84 1.93 -13.47
N PHE A 171 -7.68 1.68 -14.08
CA PHE A 171 -7.55 1.43 -15.52
C PHE A 171 -8.02 0.02 -15.92
N PRO A 172 -7.71 -1.08 -15.22
CA PRO A 172 -8.33 -2.38 -15.51
C PRO A 172 -9.83 -2.40 -15.20
N ALA A 173 -10.32 -1.66 -14.19
CA ALA A 173 -11.75 -1.52 -13.96
C ALA A 173 -12.44 -0.80 -15.13
N LEU A 174 -11.86 0.27 -15.64
CA LEU A 174 -12.35 0.99 -16.80
C LEU A 174 -12.22 0.15 -18.08
N ALA A 175 -11.13 -0.59 -18.25
CA ALA A 175 -10.96 -1.53 -19.38
C ALA A 175 -12.07 -2.60 -19.37
N ALA A 176 -12.34 -3.20 -18.20
CA ALA A 176 -13.44 -4.16 -18.06
C ALA A 176 -14.79 -3.53 -18.39
N ALA A 177 -15.09 -2.30 -17.94
CA ALA A 177 -16.31 -1.59 -18.29
C ALA A 177 -16.44 -1.34 -19.81
N ILE A 178 -15.35 -0.98 -20.50
CA ILE A 178 -15.29 -0.83 -21.97
C ILE A 178 -15.56 -2.19 -22.67
N LEU A 179 -14.99 -3.27 -22.15
CA LEU A 179 -15.21 -4.61 -22.70
C LEU A 179 -16.67 -5.07 -22.50
N VAL A 180 -17.29 -4.70 -21.38
CA VAL A 180 -18.73 -4.93 -21.13
C VAL A 180 -19.59 -4.15 -22.13
N ASP A 181 -19.31 -2.86 -22.34
CA ASP A 181 -20.01 -2.02 -23.33
C ASP A 181 -19.92 -2.57 -24.74
N ARG A 182 -18.83 -3.26 -25.06
CA ARG A 182 -18.61 -3.92 -26.36
C ARG A 182 -19.22 -5.33 -26.45
N GLY A 183 -19.81 -5.82 -25.36
CA GLY A 183 -20.37 -7.17 -25.30
C GLY A 183 -19.34 -8.30 -25.33
N LEU A 184 -18.05 -8.00 -25.08
CA LEU A 184 -16.95 -8.98 -25.10
C LEU A 184 -16.87 -9.77 -23.79
N ILE A 185 -17.26 -9.16 -22.66
CA ILE A 185 -17.36 -9.81 -21.36
C ILE A 185 -18.63 -9.36 -20.64
N THR A 186 -18.98 -10.05 -19.54
CA THR A 186 -19.84 -9.52 -18.48
C THR A 186 -19.10 -9.58 -17.16
N LEU A 187 -19.45 -8.71 -16.21
CA LEU A 187 -18.79 -8.68 -14.90
C LEU A 187 -19.04 -9.96 -14.09
N ASP A 188 -20.16 -10.63 -14.30
CA ASP A 188 -20.65 -11.75 -13.49
C ASP A 188 -20.51 -13.13 -14.15
N THR A 189 -20.02 -13.19 -15.38
CA THR A 189 -19.64 -14.46 -16.01
C THR A 189 -18.33 -14.96 -15.42
N PRO A 190 -18.22 -16.26 -15.05
CA PRO A 190 -16.96 -16.84 -14.58
C PRO A 190 -15.81 -16.63 -15.56
N ILE A 191 -14.63 -16.21 -15.04
CA ILE A 191 -13.47 -15.87 -15.86
C ILE A 191 -12.93 -17.04 -16.68
N VAL A 192 -13.16 -18.27 -16.27
CA VAL A 192 -12.81 -19.49 -17.02
C VAL A 192 -13.47 -19.54 -18.41
N LYS A 193 -14.53 -18.77 -18.66
CA LYS A 193 -15.12 -18.61 -19.99
C LYS A 193 -14.22 -17.77 -20.92
N TYR A 194 -13.46 -16.86 -20.38
CA TYR A 194 -12.52 -16.00 -21.13
C TYR A 194 -11.10 -16.55 -21.08
N LEU A 195 -10.77 -17.27 -20.01
CA LEU A 195 -9.46 -17.86 -19.74
C LEU A 195 -9.59 -19.38 -19.55
N PRO A 196 -9.86 -20.17 -20.61
CA PRO A 196 -10.13 -21.60 -20.48
C PRO A 196 -8.92 -22.41 -19.97
N ALA A 197 -7.70 -21.87 -20.06
CA ALA A 197 -6.49 -22.47 -19.52
C ALA A 197 -6.23 -22.10 -18.05
N PHE A 198 -7.02 -21.22 -17.45
CA PHE A 198 -6.87 -20.84 -16.04
C PHE A 198 -7.37 -21.96 -15.14
N THR A 199 -6.54 -22.41 -14.22
CA THR A 199 -6.87 -23.45 -13.22
C THR A 199 -6.29 -23.06 -11.87
N MET A 200 -6.84 -23.64 -10.80
CA MET A 200 -6.29 -23.60 -9.45
C MET A 200 -6.51 -24.97 -8.78
N LEU A 201 -5.91 -25.17 -7.60
CA LEU A 201 -6.09 -26.42 -6.84
C LEU A 201 -7.48 -26.50 -6.15
N SER A 202 -8.05 -25.38 -5.74
CA SER A 202 -9.43 -25.30 -5.22
C SER A 202 -10.43 -25.28 -6.39
N PRO A 203 -11.35 -26.24 -6.53
CA PRO A 203 -12.28 -26.31 -7.68
C PRO A 203 -13.21 -25.09 -7.79
N GLU A 204 -13.43 -24.36 -6.70
CA GLU A 204 -14.26 -23.15 -6.62
C GLU A 204 -13.69 -21.97 -7.42
N TYR A 205 -12.44 -22.06 -7.88
CA TYR A 205 -11.86 -21.07 -8.81
C TYR A 205 -12.74 -20.88 -10.06
N ALA A 206 -13.46 -21.93 -10.46
CA ALA A 206 -14.35 -21.88 -11.61
C ALA A 206 -15.53 -20.90 -11.42
N ARG A 207 -15.78 -20.42 -10.20
CA ARG A 207 -16.82 -19.42 -9.87
C ARG A 207 -16.29 -17.98 -9.83
N ILE A 208 -14.99 -17.76 -9.95
CA ILE A 208 -14.41 -16.41 -9.94
C ILE A 208 -14.93 -15.62 -11.13
N THR A 209 -15.42 -14.40 -10.90
CA THR A 209 -15.93 -13.48 -11.92
C THR A 209 -15.02 -12.25 -12.02
N THR A 210 -15.15 -11.49 -13.11
CA THR A 210 -14.43 -10.20 -13.26
C THR A 210 -14.80 -9.22 -12.14
N ARG A 211 -16.07 -9.22 -11.68
CA ARG A 211 -16.50 -8.46 -10.52
C ARG A 211 -15.70 -8.83 -9.26
N HIS A 212 -15.54 -10.12 -8.97
CA HIS A 212 -14.77 -10.60 -7.83
C HIS A 212 -13.29 -10.14 -7.90
N LEU A 213 -12.68 -10.16 -9.09
CA LEU A 213 -11.30 -9.69 -9.28
C LEU A 213 -11.17 -8.19 -8.93
N LEU A 214 -12.08 -7.36 -9.48
CA LEU A 214 -12.04 -5.90 -9.37
C LEU A 214 -12.52 -5.35 -8.03
N SER A 215 -13.21 -6.15 -7.22
CA SER A 215 -13.72 -5.78 -5.88
C SER A 215 -12.97 -6.48 -4.75
N HIS A 216 -11.82 -7.11 -5.03
CA HIS A 216 -11.02 -7.83 -4.05
C HIS A 216 -11.71 -9.05 -3.41
N ALA A 217 -12.77 -9.58 -4.01
CA ALA A 217 -13.59 -10.67 -3.49
C ALA A 217 -13.34 -12.03 -4.17
N SER A 218 -12.22 -12.19 -4.86
CA SER A 218 -11.94 -13.38 -5.67
C SER A 218 -11.53 -14.62 -4.87
N GLY A 219 -10.95 -14.44 -3.68
CA GLY A 219 -10.34 -15.52 -2.90
C GLY A 219 -8.94 -15.93 -3.36
N LEU A 220 -8.37 -15.27 -4.38
CA LEU A 220 -6.99 -15.51 -4.80
C LEU A 220 -6.01 -15.22 -3.66
N PRO A 221 -4.85 -15.89 -3.60
CA PRO A 221 -3.88 -15.76 -2.50
C PRO A 221 -3.47 -14.33 -2.16
N GLY A 222 -3.19 -13.49 -3.17
CA GLY A 222 -2.87 -12.08 -2.89
C GLY A 222 -2.03 -11.39 -3.94
N THR A 223 -0.72 -11.41 -3.79
CA THR A 223 0.22 -10.70 -4.68
C THR A 223 1.37 -11.63 -5.03
N ASN A 224 1.55 -11.95 -6.31
CA ASN A 224 2.82 -12.51 -6.76
C ASN A 224 3.95 -11.53 -6.43
N GLY A 225 4.76 -11.86 -5.43
CA GLY A 225 5.85 -10.99 -4.96
C GLY A 225 7.07 -11.03 -5.88
N ARG A 226 7.23 -12.12 -6.64
CA ARG A 226 8.40 -12.35 -7.48
C ARG A 226 8.50 -11.28 -8.58
N ASN A 227 9.59 -10.52 -8.56
CA ASN A 227 9.85 -9.45 -9.53
C ASN A 227 8.76 -8.36 -9.62
N LEU A 228 7.95 -8.17 -8.58
CA LEU A 228 6.90 -7.13 -8.59
C LEU A 228 7.50 -5.74 -8.79
N PHE A 229 8.53 -5.41 -8.00
CA PHE A 229 9.27 -4.15 -8.06
C PHE A 229 10.73 -4.42 -8.42
N THR A 230 11.21 -3.81 -9.51
CA THR A 230 12.57 -4.01 -10.01
C THR A 230 13.17 -2.69 -10.49
N PHE A 231 14.49 -2.62 -10.65
CA PHE A 231 15.18 -1.48 -11.27
C PHE A 231 15.48 -1.69 -12.76
N GLU A 232 15.07 -2.82 -13.30
CA GLU A 232 15.07 -3.12 -14.74
C GLU A 232 13.74 -3.80 -15.09
N PRO A 233 13.15 -3.55 -16.27
CA PRO A 233 11.85 -4.10 -16.62
C PRO A 233 11.92 -5.62 -16.76
N VAL A 234 10.93 -6.32 -16.19
CA VAL A 234 10.77 -7.77 -16.32
C VAL A 234 9.49 -8.06 -17.08
N ALA A 235 9.64 -8.72 -18.24
CA ALA A 235 8.50 -9.10 -19.06
C ALA A 235 7.79 -10.36 -18.52
N GLY A 236 6.52 -10.52 -18.86
CA GLY A 236 5.77 -11.76 -18.61
C GLY A 236 5.19 -11.92 -17.21
N TYR A 237 5.23 -10.89 -16.35
CA TYR A 237 4.75 -10.94 -14.98
C TYR A 237 3.31 -11.48 -14.85
N ALA A 238 2.38 -11.06 -15.73
CA ALA A 238 1.00 -11.51 -15.66
C ALA A 238 0.83 -12.99 -16.03
N ALA A 239 1.61 -13.49 -16.99
CA ALA A 239 1.62 -14.91 -17.32
C ALA A 239 2.26 -15.76 -16.22
N ASP A 240 3.31 -15.25 -15.57
CA ASP A 240 3.94 -15.88 -14.42
C ASP A 240 2.97 -15.96 -13.23
N THR A 241 2.22 -14.90 -12.96
CA THR A 241 1.17 -14.90 -11.93
C THR A 241 0.08 -15.95 -12.22
N GLN A 242 -0.37 -16.07 -13.48
CA GLN A 242 -1.33 -17.10 -13.85
C GLN A 242 -0.78 -18.52 -13.65
N ALA A 243 0.49 -18.74 -13.98
CA ALA A 243 1.14 -20.03 -13.79
C ALA A 243 1.30 -20.38 -12.30
N GLU A 244 1.59 -19.41 -11.45
CA GLU A 244 1.65 -19.57 -10.00
C GLU A 244 0.28 -19.95 -9.42
N LEU A 245 -0.78 -19.25 -9.82
CA LEU A 245 -2.12 -19.53 -9.36
C LEU A 245 -2.61 -20.95 -9.66
N ALA A 246 -2.12 -21.57 -10.75
CA ALA A 246 -2.42 -22.95 -11.08
C ALA A 246 -1.97 -23.95 -10.00
N ASN A 247 -0.99 -23.58 -9.18
CA ASN A 247 -0.45 -24.39 -8.10
C ASN A 247 -0.90 -23.89 -6.70
N SER A 248 -1.90 -23.02 -6.63
CA SER A 248 -2.37 -22.40 -5.40
C SER A 248 -3.80 -22.80 -5.08
N HIS A 249 -4.17 -22.87 -3.80
CA HIS A 249 -5.55 -22.91 -3.35
C HIS A 249 -6.11 -21.49 -3.20
N LEU A 250 -7.45 -21.39 -3.17
CA LEU A 250 -8.15 -20.18 -2.75
C LEU A 250 -8.01 -20.00 -1.24
N LYS A 251 -7.77 -18.76 -0.78
CA LYS A 251 -7.76 -18.44 0.67
C LYS A 251 -9.18 -18.31 1.26
N HIS A 252 -10.16 -18.05 0.43
CA HIS A 252 -11.59 -18.03 0.79
C HIS A 252 -12.44 -18.26 -0.48
N LEU A 253 -13.72 -18.55 -0.29
CA LEU A 253 -14.65 -18.73 -1.42
C LEU A 253 -14.87 -17.40 -2.16
N PRO A 254 -15.01 -17.40 -3.50
CA PRO A 254 -15.35 -16.20 -4.25
C PRO A 254 -16.64 -15.55 -3.73
N GLY A 255 -16.59 -14.24 -3.41
CA GLY A 255 -17.70 -13.49 -2.85
C GLY A 255 -17.90 -13.65 -1.33
N GLU A 256 -17.13 -14.48 -0.64
CA GLU A 256 -17.25 -14.67 0.81
C GLU A 256 -16.85 -13.41 1.59
N LEU A 257 -15.69 -12.85 1.29
CA LEU A 257 -15.18 -11.61 1.89
C LEU A 257 -14.31 -10.85 0.88
N ALA A 258 -14.06 -9.56 1.14
CA ALA A 258 -13.13 -8.80 0.33
C ALA A 258 -11.79 -8.68 1.08
N VAL A 259 -10.74 -9.21 0.45
CA VAL A 259 -9.36 -9.12 0.92
C VAL A 259 -8.51 -8.55 -0.19
N TYR A 260 -7.78 -7.47 0.09
CA TYR A 260 -6.98 -6.79 -0.91
C TYR A 260 -6.12 -7.77 -1.70
N CYS A 261 -6.26 -7.77 -3.03
CA CYS A 261 -5.67 -8.79 -3.90
C CYS A 261 -5.16 -8.15 -5.18
N ASN A 262 -3.85 -8.15 -5.37
CA ASN A 262 -3.20 -7.63 -6.56
C ASN A 262 -3.34 -8.57 -7.75
N ASP A 263 -3.24 -9.88 -7.52
CA ASP A 263 -3.33 -10.90 -8.57
C ASP A 263 -4.68 -10.86 -9.28
N GLY A 264 -5.76 -10.45 -8.57
CA GLY A 264 -7.05 -10.23 -9.21
C GLY A 264 -6.98 -9.24 -10.35
N PHE A 265 -6.30 -8.12 -10.17
CA PHE A 265 -6.12 -7.10 -11.22
C PHE A 265 -5.15 -7.56 -12.30
N THR A 266 -4.10 -8.30 -11.94
CA THR A 266 -3.20 -8.94 -12.90
C THR A 266 -3.96 -9.93 -13.80
N MET A 267 -4.92 -10.69 -13.26
CA MET A 267 -5.77 -11.58 -14.08
C MET A 267 -6.67 -10.81 -15.07
N VAL A 268 -7.01 -9.55 -14.80
CA VAL A 268 -7.72 -8.71 -15.77
C VAL A 268 -6.83 -8.39 -16.99
N GLU A 269 -5.50 -8.29 -16.83
CA GLU A 269 -4.58 -8.19 -17.99
C GLU A 269 -4.74 -9.40 -18.92
N GLN A 270 -4.83 -10.59 -18.35
CA GLN A 270 -5.01 -11.83 -19.12
C GLN A 270 -6.38 -11.86 -19.80
N ILE A 271 -7.45 -11.38 -19.16
CA ILE A 271 -8.79 -11.26 -19.76
C ILE A 271 -8.72 -10.30 -20.96
N VAL A 272 -8.14 -9.11 -20.81
CA VAL A 272 -7.98 -8.15 -21.92
C VAL A 272 -7.25 -8.78 -23.09
N LEU A 273 -6.11 -9.43 -22.83
CA LEU A 273 -5.34 -10.12 -23.87
C LEU A 273 -6.17 -11.21 -24.57
N ALA A 274 -6.85 -12.05 -23.82
CA ALA A 274 -7.63 -13.18 -24.35
C ALA A 274 -8.79 -12.72 -25.25
N VAL A 275 -9.55 -11.68 -24.86
CA VAL A 275 -10.74 -11.27 -25.60
C VAL A 275 -10.48 -10.23 -26.68
N THR A 276 -9.30 -9.55 -26.67
CA THR A 276 -8.96 -8.52 -27.65
C THR A 276 -7.77 -8.85 -28.53
N GLY A 277 -6.93 -9.82 -28.15
CA GLY A 277 -5.66 -10.14 -28.80
C GLY A 277 -4.59 -9.06 -28.61
N ARG A 278 -4.81 -8.06 -27.70
CA ARG A 278 -3.92 -6.94 -27.45
C ARG A 278 -3.35 -7.00 -26.05
N SER A 279 -2.11 -6.54 -25.89
CA SER A 279 -1.56 -6.37 -24.54
C SER A 279 -2.41 -5.38 -23.73
N PHE A 280 -2.43 -5.55 -22.41
CA PHE A 280 -3.14 -4.62 -21.53
C PHE A 280 -2.63 -3.18 -21.68
N ALA A 281 -1.31 -3.00 -21.76
CA ALA A 281 -0.69 -1.69 -21.93
C ALA A 281 -1.13 -1.02 -23.25
N ASP A 282 -1.13 -1.76 -24.37
CA ASP A 282 -1.57 -1.23 -25.67
C ASP A 282 -3.07 -0.92 -25.71
N PHE A 283 -3.88 -1.78 -25.05
CA PHE A 283 -5.31 -1.54 -24.92
C PHE A 283 -5.57 -0.25 -24.14
N VAL A 284 -5.00 -0.10 -22.96
CA VAL A 284 -5.18 1.10 -22.12
C VAL A 284 -4.63 2.35 -22.84
N GLN A 285 -3.47 2.24 -23.49
CA GLN A 285 -2.90 3.37 -24.25
C GLN A 285 -3.86 3.90 -25.28
N SER A 286 -4.47 3.04 -26.10
CA SER A 286 -5.31 3.46 -27.23
C SER A 286 -6.76 3.74 -26.86
N GLU A 287 -7.32 2.98 -25.91
CA GLU A 287 -8.74 3.08 -25.57
C GLU A 287 -9.02 4.06 -24.42
N ILE A 288 -8.00 4.37 -23.59
CA ILE A 288 -8.17 5.18 -22.40
C ILE A 288 -7.23 6.40 -22.41
N LEU A 289 -5.90 6.19 -22.41
CA LEU A 289 -4.94 7.29 -22.23
C LEU A 289 -4.98 8.29 -23.37
N ALA A 290 -4.95 7.83 -24.63
CA ALA A 290 -4.96 8.69 -25.79
C ALA A 290 -6.29 9.47 -25.93
N PRO A 291 -7.47 8.85 -25.83
CA PRO A 291 -8.75 9.58 -25.86
C PRO A 291 -8.91 10.59 -24.71
N LEU A 292 -8.35 10.28 -23.52
CA LEU A 292 -8.35 11.19 -22.37
C LEU A 292 -7.23 12.24 -22.43
N LYS A 293 -6.40 12.25 -23.48
CA LYS A 293 -5.24 13.15 -23.64
C LYS A 293 -4.27 13.09 -22.44
N MET A 294 -4.09 11.90 -21.86
CA MET A 294 -3.15 11.65 -20.77
C MET A 294 -1.75 11.40 -21.33
N THR A 295 -1.15 12.45 -21.89
CA THR A 295 0.10 12.36 -22.69
C THR A 295 1.35 12.12 -21.85
N ASN A 296 1.28 12.34 -20.53
CA ASN A 296 2.36 12.07 -19.58
C ASN A 296 2.13 10.77 -18.79
N SER A 297 1.28 9.89 -19.31
CA SER A 297 0.93 8.63 -18.65
C SER A 297 1.30 7.45 -19.52
N SER A 298 1.95 6.44 -18.95
CA SER A 298 2.32 5.21 -19.67
C SER A 298 2.71 4.07 -18.74
N TYR A 299 2.63 2.85 -19.22
CA TYR A 299 3.28 1.69 -18.61
C TYR A 299 4.74 1.63 -19.07
N LEU A 300 5.67 1.47 -18.11
CA LEU A 300 7.10 1.49 -18.42
C LEU A 300 7.59 0.11 -18.85
N THR A 301 8.11 0.01 -20.05
CA THR A 301 8.76 -1.19 -20.61
C THR A 301 10.26 -0.98 -20.84
N SER A 302 10.75 0.23 -20.62
CA SER A 302 12.16 0.62 -20.71
C SER A 302 12.43 1.85 -19.86
N VAL A 303 13.69 2.12 -19.55
CA VAL A 303 14.09 3.34 -18.82
C VAL A 303 13.78 4.56 -19.67
N PRO A 304 12.97 5.51 -19.18
CA PRO A 304 12.71 6.76 -19.91
C PRO A 304 13.97 7.59 -20.05
N SER A 305 14.21 8.11 -21.25
CA SER A 305 15.40 8.93 -21.56
C SER A 305 15.16 10.44 -21.53
N ASP A 306 13.89 10.87 -21.30
CA ASP A 306 13.46 12.27 -21.41
C ASP A 306 13.60 13.08 -20.12
N GLY A 307 14.11 12.49 -19.03
CA GLY A 307 14.29 13.17 -17.76
C GLY A 307 13.01 13.61 -17.05
N SER A 308 11.84 13.16 -17.51
CA SER A 308 10.53 13.61 -17.03
C SER A 308 10.05 12.87 -15.77
N PHE A 309 10.87 12.01 -15.15
CA PHE A 309 10.51 11.25 -13.97
C PHE A 309 11.10 11.82 -12.69
N SER A 310 10.35 11.70 -11.59
CA SER A 310 10.91 11.78 -10.24
C SER A 310 11.53 10.43 -9.89
N LEU A 311 12.85 10.37 -9.80
CA LEU A 311 13.58 9.11 -9.59
C LEU A 311 13.96 8.95 -8.11
N PRO A 312 13.75 7.77 -7.50
CA PRO A 312 14.29 7.46 -6.18
C PRO A 312 15.82 7.44 -6.20
N TYR A 313 16.40 7.88 -5.08
CA TYR A 313 17.85 7.87 -4.86
C TYR A 313 18.20 6.80 -3.82
N VAL A 314 18.79 5.70 -4.28
CA VAL A 314 19.05 4.51 -3.47
C VAL A 314 20.54 4.16 -3.52
N LYS A 315 21.15 3.96 -2.35
CA LYS A 315 22.58 3.56 -2.22
C LYS A 315 23.55 4.39 -3.06
N GLY A 316 23.31 5.70 -3.14
CA GLY A 316 24.20 6.62 -3.84
C GLY A 316 23.94 6.78 -5.35
N ALA A 317 22.90 6.15 -5.89
CA ALA A 317 22.54 6.25 -7.30
C ALA A 317 21.03 6.50 -7.49
N GLN A 318 20.68 7.10 -8.62
CA GLN A 318 19.29 7.17 -9.06
C GLN A 318 18.91 5.90 -9.82
N HIS A 319 17.69 5.43 -9.57
CA HIS A 319 17.14 4.25 -10.23
C HIS A 319 15.76 4.58 -10.78
N GLN A 320 15.38 3.95 -11.91
CA GLN A 320 13.99 3.88 -12.33
C GLN A 320 13.35 2.66 -11.67
N GLU A 321 12.31 2.87 -10.89
CA GLU A 321 11.48 1.77 -10.41
C GLU A 321 10.53 1.31 -11.51
N PHE A 322 10.51 0.00 -11.77
CA PHE A 322 9.52 -0.66 -12.61
C PHE A 322 8.57 -1.46 -11.73
N VAL A 323 7.27 -1.27 -11.94
CA VAL A 323 6.21 -2.08 -11.35
C VAL A 323 5.68 -2.99 -12.45
N ASN A 324 6.12 -4.25 -12.46
CA ASN A 324 5.88 -5.17 -13.57
C ASN A 324 4.44 -5.70 -13.62
N ALA A 325 3.66 -5.56 -12.56
CA ALA A 325 2.23 -5.81 -12.50
C ALA A 325 1.45 -4.59 -13.04
N TYR A 326 1.29 -4.49 -14.35
CA TYR A 326 0.76 -3.29 -15.01
C TYR A 326 -0.63 -2.91 -14.52
N ALA A 327 -1.62 -3.77 -14.62
CA ALA A 327 -2.99 -3.47 -14.18
C ALA A 327 -3.09 -3.21 -12.67
N THR A 328 -2.16 -3.74 -11.90
CA THR A 328 -2.17 -3.65 -10.44
C THR A 328 -1.58 -2.35 -9.91
N GLY A 329 -0.44 -1.90 -10.51
CA GLY A 329 0.31 -0.77 -9.96
C GLY A 329 1.26 -0.09 -10.92
N GLY A 330 1.33 -0.52 -12.20
CA GLY A 330 2.41 -0.19 -13.12
C GLY A 330 2.25 1.09 -13.92
N LEU A 331 1.16 1.85 -13.78
CA LEU A 331 1.01 3.10 -14.49
C LEU A 331 1.89 4.19 -13.85
N SER A 332 2.66 4.86 -14.69
CA SER A 332 3.31 6.11 -14.35
C SER A 332 2.49 7.27 -14.91
N SER A 333 2.25 8.31 -14.12
CA SER A 333 1.36 9.42 -14.51
C SER A 333 1.72 10.73 -13.82
N THR A 334 0.97 11.77 -14.12
CA THR A 334 0.98 13.06 -13.44
C THR A 334 -0.39 13.36 -12.83
N PRO A 335 -0.49 14.16 -11.75
CA PRO A 335 -1.79 14.60 -11.26
C PRO A 335 -2.64 15.33 -12.30
N ALA A 336 -2.00 16.09 -13.20
CA ALA A 336 -2.70 16.79 -14.30
C ALA A 336 -3.41 15.83 -15.25
N ASP A 337 -2.75 14.75 -15.69
CA ASP A 337 -3.36 13.73 -16.54
C ASP A 337 -4.52 13.04 -15.84
N MET A 338 -4.38 12.75 -14.53
CA MET A 338 -5.43 12.11 -13.73
C MET A 338 -6.67 13.01 -13.56
N MET A 339 -6.53 14.33 -13.67
CA MET A 339 -7.71 15.22 -13.71
C MET A 339 -8.56 15.00 -14.95
N ASN A 340 -7.99 14.57 -16.08
CA ASN A 340 -8.75 14.20 -17.27
C ASN A 340 -9.57 12.91 -17.05
N LEU A 341 -8.99 11.91 -16.36
CA LEU A 341 -9.72 10.72 -15.94
C LEU A 341 -10.90 11.10 -15.01
N ALA A 342 -10.67 11.98 -14.02
CA ALA A 342 -11.72 12.44 -13.12
C ALA A 342 -12.85 13.14 -13.87
N GLN A 343 -12.53 14.00 -14.82
CA GLN A 343 -13.53 14.68 -15.68
C GLN A 343 -14.39 13.67 -16.43
N MET A 344 -13.80 12.63 -16.99
CA MET A 344 -14.52 11.55 -17.65
C MET A 344 -15.44 10.80 -16.66
N ILE A 345 -14.95 10.52 -15.47
CA ILE A 345 -15.73 9.79 -14.42
C ILE A 345 -16.99 10.59 -14.07
N TYR A 346 -16.88 11.83 -13.60
CA TYR A 346 -18.08 12.60 -13.24
C TYR A 346 -18.85 13.17 -14.46
N GLY A 347 -18.26 13.07 -15.66
CA GLY A 347 -18.93 13.27 -16.94
C GLY A 347 -19.77 12.09 -17.39
N GLY A 348 -19.91 11.04 -16.56
CA GLY A 348 -20.67 9.83 -16.90
C GLY A 348 -20.08 9.07 -18.08
N GLY A 349 -18.75 8.97 -18.14
CA GLY A 349 -18.01 8.27 -19.18
C GLY A 349 -17.73 9.12 -20.44
N VAL A 350 -17.95 10.44 -20.38
CA VAL A 350 -17.71 11.38 -21.48
C VAL A 350 -16.58 12.34 -21.10
N PHE A 351 -15.61 12.53 -21.98
CA PHE A 351 -14.55 13.53 -21.87
C PHE A 351 -14.50 14.39 -23.12
N GLN A 352 -14.63 15.73 -22.95
CA GLN A 352 -14.60 16.71 -24.04
C GLN A 352 -15.53 16.35 -25.24
N GLY A 353 -16.72 15.83 -24.92
CA GLY A 353 -17.73 15.42 -25.93
C GLY A 353 -17.52 14.01 -26.51
N GLN A 354 -16.41 13.35 -26.24
CA GLN A 354 -16.15 11.98 -26.66
C GLN A 354 -16.57 10.99 -25.57
N ARG A 355 -17.37 9.98 -25.91
CA ARG A 355 -17.72 8.87 -25.01
C ARG A 355 -16.57 7.84 -24.99
N ILE A 356 -16.06 7.57 -23.81
CA ILE A 356 -15.02 6.58 -23.54
C ILE A 356 -15.66 5.27 -23.07
N VAL A 357 -16.65 5.39 -22.19
CA VAL A 357 -17.40 4.25 -21.60
C VAL A 357 -18.85 4.70 -21.34
N SER A 358 -19.76 3.78 -21.17
CA SER A 358 -21.14 4.09 -20.84
C SER A 358 -21.27 4.70 -19.43
N ALA A 359 -22.34 5.48 -19.21
CA ALA A 359 -22.68 5.97 -17.88
C ALA A 359 -22.96 4.82 -16.90
N ALA A 360 -23.50 3.70 -17.39
CA ALA A 360 -23.72 2.49 -16.61
C ALA A 360 -22.40 1.88 -16.13
N GLY A 361 -21.36 1.82 -16.99
CA GLY A 361 -20.04 1.35 -16.62
C GLY A 361 -19.42 2.19 -15.50
N ILE A 362 -19.52 3.52 -15.56
CA ILE A 362 -19.05 4.40 -14.48
C ILE A 362 -19.86 4.19 -13.19
N ALA A 363 -21.18 4.07 -13.29
CA ALA A 363 -22.04 3.81 -12.13
C ALA A 363 -21.68 2.48 -11.46
N GLU A 364 -21.38 1.47 -12.23
CA GLU A 364 -20.96 0.15 -11.74
C GLU A 364 -19.59 0.20 -11.04
N MET A 365 -18.62 0.98 -11.56
CA MET A 365 -17.33 1.19 -10.91
C MET A 365 -17.49 1.87 -9.53
N GLY A 366 -18.44 2.80 -9.39
CA GLY A 366 -18.74 3.51 -8.15
C GLY A 366 -19.78 2.84 -7.26
N ALA A 367 -20.30 1.68 -7.62
CA ALA A 367 -21.25 0.95 -6.79
C ALA A 367 -20.55 0.27 -5.60
N ASP A 368 -21.23 0.26 -4.44
CA ASP A 368 -20.78 -0.44 -3.24
C ASP A 368 -20.84 -1.95 -3.43
N GLN A 369 -19.71 -2.57 -3.66
CA GLN A 369 -19.56 -4.03 -3.88
C GLN A 369 -19.58 -4.83 -2.57
N THR A 370 -19.50 -4.17 -1.41
CA THR A 370 -19.48 -4.87 -0.10
C THR A 370 -20.82 -5.44 0.30
N LYS A 371 -21.90 -4.99 -0.32
CA LYS A 371 -23.28 -5.41 0.00
C LYS A 371 -23.55 -6.88 -0.32
N SER A 372 -22.80 -7.47 -1.23
CA SER A 372 -22.93 -8.88 -1.63
C SER A 372 -22.03 -9.83 -0.85
N LEU A 373 -21.16 -9.32 0.03
CA LEU A 373 -20.21 -10.13 0.78
C LEU A 373 -20.90 -10.85 1.95
N THR A 374 -20.54 -12.11 2.16
CA THR A 374 -21.01 -12.91 3.30
C THR A 374 -20.41 -12.42 4.61
N ILE A 375 -19.14 -11.97 4.59
CA ILE A 375 -18.40 -11.51 5.75
C ILE A 375 -17.88 -10.09 5.49
N ASN A 376 -18.42 -9.11 6.22
CA ASN A 376 -17.99 -7.71 6.16
C ASN A 376 -18.09 -7.05 7.55
N PRO A 377 -17.08 -7.21 8.43
CA PRO A 377 -17.10 -6.63 9.77
C PRO A 377 -16.79 -5.14 9.82
N SER A 378 -16.34 -4.52 8.71
CA SER A 378 -15.95 -3.10 8.64
C SER A 378 -17.12 -2.26 8.11
N PRO A 379 -17.83 -1.50 8.96
CA PRO A 379 -19.04 -0.79 8.53
C PRO A 379 -18.74 0.45 7.66
N GLU A 380 -17.56 1.04 7.80
CA GLU A 380 -17.18 2.29 7.11
C GLU A 380 -16.55 2.06 5.75
N TRP A 381 -15.98 0.87 5.49
CA TRP A 381 -15.25 0.57 4.26
C TRP A 381 -16.18 0.02 3.18
N ARG A 382 -16.18 0.63 2.01
CA ARG A 382 -17.07 0.29 0.89
C ARG A 382 -16.31 0.17 -0.41
N TRP A 383 -15.86 -1.04 -0.74
CA TRP A 383 -15.16 -1.30 -2.00
C TRP A 383 -16.00 -0.99 -3.22
N GLY A 384 -15.38 -0.33 -4.24
CA GLY A 384 -15.91 -0.25 -5.59
C GLY A 384 -15.13 -1.15 -6.56
N LEU A 385 -15.42 -1.10 -7.86
CA LEU A 385 -14.58 -1.75 -8.84
C LEU A 385 -13.32 -0.90 -9.09
N GLY A 386 -12.20 -1.37 -8.56
CA GLY A 386 -10.91 -0.66 -8.59
C GLY A 386 -10.76 0.47 -7.56
N TRP A 387 -11.82 0.86 -6.83
CA TRP A 387 -11.79 1.86 -5.78
C TRP A 387 -11.62 1.23 -4.40
N ASP A 388 -10.81 1.85 -3.54
CA ASP A 388 -10.66 1.43 -2.15
C ASP A 388 -11.89 1.78 -1.33
N SER A 389 -12.48 2.94 -1.57
CA SER A 389 -13.76 3.29 -1.00
C SER A 389 -14.58 4.15 -1.96
N VAL A 390 -15.85 3.78 -2.15
CA VAL A 390 -16.86 4.59 -2.87
C VAL A 390 -17.74 5.39 -1.91
N VAL A 391 -17.50 5.26 -0.60
CA VAL A 391 -18.07 6.08 0.48
C VAL A 391 -16.94 6.46 1.42
N GLN A 392 -16.12 7.42 1.00
CA GLN A 392 -14.96 7.85 1.77
C GLN A 392 -15.39 8.44 3.14
N PRO A 393 -14.85 7.93 4.27
CA PRO A 393 -15.40 8.22 5.60
C PRO A 393 -15.44 9.70 5.98
N ALA A 394 -14.39 10.48 5.70
CA ALA A 394 -14.35 11.90 6.07
C ALA A 394 -15.29 12.76 5.18
N LEU A 395 -15.40 12.42 3.90
CA LEU A 395 -16.36 13.06 2.99
C LEU A 395 -17.80 12.70 3.36
N ASN A 396 -18.04 11.44 3.74
CA ASN A 396 -19.34 11.02 4.26
C ASN A 396 -19.72 11.75 5.55
N ALA A 397 -18.75 11.96 6.45
CA ALA A 397 -18.96 12.79 7.65
C ALA A 397 -19.27 14.27 7.32
N ALA A 398 -18.81 14.77 6.18
CA ALA A 398 -19.15 16.10 5.65
C ALA A 398 -20.48 16.13 4.88
N GLY A 399 -21.18 14.99 4.74
CA GLY A 399 -22.46 14.89 4.02
C GLY A 399 -22.32 14.80 2.51
N VAL A 400 -21.15 14.46 1.98
CA VAL A 400 -20.91 14.31 0.54
C VAL A 400 -20.41 12.90 0.19
N LEU A 401 -20.82 12.40 -0.96
CA LEU A 401 -20.33 11.13 -1.49
C LEU A 401 -19.02 11.37 -2.22
N GLY A 402 -17.97 10.72 -1.76
CA GLY A 402 -16.67 10.75 -2.41
C GLY A 402 -16.07 9.37 -2.59
N TRP A 403 -15.30 9.21 -3.65
CA TRP A 403 -14.54 8.02 -4.00
C TRP A 403 -13.07 8.26 -3.75
N GLU A 404 -12.40 7.22 -3.27
CA GLU A 404 -11.00 7.27 -2.88
C GLU A 404 -10.25 6.08 -3.45
N LYS A 405 -9.04 6.35 -3.95
CA LYS A 405 -8.05 5.33 -4.28
C LYS A 405 -6.67 5.79 -3.87
N ASP A 406 -6.06 5.04 -2.97
CA ASP A 406 -4.65 5.22 -2.65
C ASP A 406 -3.73 4.47 -3.62
N GLY A 407 -2.46 4.81 -3.59
CA GLY A 407 -1.44 4.13 -4.36
C GLY A 407 -0.07 4.22 -3.73
N GLY A 408 0.56 3.07 -3.57
CA GLY A 408 1.92 2.96 -3.09
C GLY A 408 2.74 1.99 -3.92
N THR A 409 4.03 2.32 -4.01
CA THR A 409 5.08 1.43 -4.51
C THR A 409 6.20 1.39 -3.47
N ALA A 410 7.36 0.83 -3.82
CA ALA A 410 8.50 0.88 -2.91
C ALA A 410 8.97 2.32 -2.61
N PHE A 411 8.74 3.27 -3.55
CA PHE A 411 9.33 4.62 -3.46
C PHE A 411 8.34 5.76 -3.67
N TYR A 412 7.06 5.48 -3.91
CA TYR A 412 6.06 6.52 -4.21
C TYR A 412 4.82 6.33 -3.36
N SER A 413 4.19 7.45 -3.02
CA SER A 413 2.91 7.52 -2.31
C SER A 413 1.97 8.46 -3.05
N THR A 414 0.74 8.02 -3.24
CA THR A 414 -0.28 8.71 -4.05
C THR A 414 -1.64 8.62 -3.38
N GLU A 415 -2.41 9.71 -3.47
CA GLU A 415 -3.80 9.74 -3.03
C GLU A 415 -4.66 10.44 -4.08
N PHE A 416 -5.76 9.80 -4.46
CA PHE A 416 -6.69 10.28 -5.49
C PHE A 416 -8.12 10.26 -5.00
N PHE A 417 -8.74 11.44 -4.99
CA PHE A 417 -10.14 11.65 -4.61
C PHE A 417 -10.97 12.13 -5.79
N VAL A 418 -12.17 11.58 -5.93
CA VAL A 418 -13.21 12.06 -6.84
C VAL A 418 -14.50 12.28 -6.07
N VAL A 419 -15.12 13.44 -6.20
CA VAL A 419 -16.42 13.79 -5.63
C VAL A 419 -17.41 14.02 -6.79
N PRO A 420 -18.06 12.95 -7.31
CA PRO A 420 -18.77 13.01 -8.60
C PRO A 420 -19.86 14.06 -8.65
N ASN A 421 -20.71 14.15 -7.61
CA ASN A 421 -21.82 15.10 -7.56
C ASN A 421 -21.36 16.56 -7.48
N ALA A 422 -20.19 16.82 -6.91
CA ALA A 422 -19.57 18.14 -6.87
C ALA A 422 -18.78 18.44 -8.16
N LYS A 423 -18.60 17.45 -9.05
CA LYS A 423 -17.69 17.54 -10.20
C LYS A 423 -16.30 18.04 -9.79
N PHE A 424 -15.78 17.46 -8.73
CA PHE A 424 -14.52 17.84 -8.12
C PHE A 424 -13.60 16.63 -8.00
N ALA A 425 -12.29 16.84 -8.22
CA ALA A 425 -11.29 15.83 -7.93
C ALA A 425 -9.96 16.50 -7.53
N LEU A 426 -9.16 15.72 -6.79
CA LEU A 426 -7.82 16.10 -6.38
C LEU A 426 -6.92 14.87 -6.36
N MET A 427 -5.68 15.03 -6.80
CA MET A 427 -4.63 14.04 -6.64
C MET A 427 -3.38 14.69 -6.07
N VAL A 428 -2.77 14.00 -5.11
CA VAL A 428 -1.43 14.28 -4.59
C VAL A 428 -0.58 13.02 -4.84
N THR A 429 0.61 13.20 -5.43
CA THR A 429 1.56 12.11 -5.65
C THR A 429 2.98 12.59 -5.41
N GLY A 430 3.86 11.73 -4.96
CA GLY A 430 5.26 12.08 -4.72
C GLY A 430 6.09 10.88 -4.27
N ASN A 431 7.36 11.14 -3.96
CA ASN A 431 8.19 10.12 -3.33
C ASN A 431 7.61 9.73 -1.96
N ALA A 432 7.80 8.47 -1.55
CA ALA A 432 7.33 7.97 -0.26
C ALA A 432 7.95 8.74 0.93
N GLY A 433 7.34 8.63 2.10
CA GLY A 433 7.80 9.26 3.33
C GLY A 433 6.93 10.42 3.83
N TYR A 434 5.80 10.70 3.17
CA TYR A 434 4.80 11.68 3.63
C TYR A 434 3.40 11.06 3.68
N ASN A 435 2.50 11.71 4.41
CA ASN A 435 1.10 11.27 4.50
C ASN A 435 0.26 11.90 3.38
N ALA A 436 0.24 11.24 2.20
CA ALA A 436 -0.51 11.69 1.03
C ALA A 436 -2.01 11.84 1.34
N ARG A 437 -2.59 10.89 2.07
CA ARG A 437 -4.01 10.88 2.46
C ARG A 437 -4.37 12.09 3.32
N ALA A 438 -3.57 12.40 4.35
CA ALA A 438 -3.86 13.55 5.22
C ALA A 438 -3.85 14.88 4.45
N ILE A 439 -2.91 15.04 3.51
CA ILE A 439 -2.84 16.21 2.64
C ILE A 439 -4.06 16.26 1.73
N ALA A 440 -4.33 15.19 0.98
CA ALA A 440 -5.41 15.16 0.00
C ALA A 440 -6.79 15.32 0.65
N GLU A 441 -7.07 14.61 1.75
CA GLU A 441 -8.34 14.71 2.50
C GLU A 441 -8.56 16.11 3.04
N THR A 442 -7.51 16.73 3.63
CA THR A 442 -7.59 18.12 4.10
C THR A 442 -7.94 19.08 2.97
N LEU A 443 -7.27 18.95 1.82
CA LEU A 443 -7.46 19.85 0.69
C LEU A 443 -8.81 19.66 0.01
N VAL A 444 -9.29 18.42 -0.14
CA VAL A 444 -10.63 18.16 -0.70
C VAL A 444 -11.71 18.79 0.17
N LEU A 445 -11.67 18.57 1.50
CA LEU A 445 -12.64 19.13 2.42
C LEU A 445 -12.55 20.68 2.47
N SER A 446 -11.34 21.24 2.45
CA SER A 446 -11.13 22.69 2.37
C SER A 446 -11.74 23.29 1.10
N ALA A 447 -11.49 22.67 -0.06
CA ALA A 447 -12.02 23.12 -1.33
C ALA A 447 -13.55 23.06 -1.40
N LEU A 448 -14.14 21.96 -0.93
CA LEU A 448 -15.59 21.79 -0.90
C LEU A 448 -16.26 22.79 0.07
N LYS A 449 -15.58 23.21 1.14
CA LYS A 449 -16.04 24.28 2.01
C LYS A 449 -15.90 25.64 1.33
N GLU A 450 -14.78 25.92 0.68
CA GLU A 450 -14.49 27.20 0.05
C GLU A 450 -15.43 27.49 -1.12
N ASP A 451 -15.87 26.46 -1.86
CA ASP A 451 -16.83 26.61 -2.96
C ASP A 451 -18.30 26.49 -2.51
N GLY A 452 -18.56 26.31 -1.23
CA GLY A 452 -19.91 26.19 -0.66
C GLY A 452 -20.60 24.85 -0.90
N THR A 453 -19.92 23.84 -1.44
CA THR A 453 -20.46 22.47 -1.57
C THR A 453 -20.79 21.87 -0.21
N ILE A 454 -19.99 22.18 0.82
CA ILE A 454 -20.28 21.88 2.23
C ILE A 454 -20.30 23.17 3.04
N ALA A 455 -21.24 23.28 4.00
CA ALA A 455 -21.40 24.49 4.82
C ALA A 455 -20.22 24.66 5.82
N SER A 456 -19.69 23.55 6.36
CA SER A 456 -18.61 23.55 7.33
C SER A 456 -17.80 22.27 7.22
N LEU A 457 -16.55 22.32 7.71
CA LEU A 457 -15.78 21.09 7.90
C LEU A 457 -16.45 20.22 8.97
N PRO A 458 -16.39 18.89 8.86
CA PRO A 458 -16.75 18.01 9.96
C PRO A 458 -15.96 18.35 11.22
N ALA A 459 -16.49 18.05 12.38
CA ALA A 459 -15.73 18.15 13.60
C ALA A 459 -14.55 17.16 13.57
N LYS A 460 -13.35 17.63 13.87
CA LYS A 460 -12.22 16.70 14.10
C LYS A 460 -12.53 15.81 15.28
N LEU A 461 -12.22 14.53 15.12
CA LEU A 461 -12.38 13.57 16.20
C LEU A 461 -11.42 13.93 17.34
N ALA A 462 -11.94 13.96 18.56
CA ALA A 462 -11.12 14.19 19.74
C ALA A 462 -10.28 12.94 20.01
N ASN A 463 -8.97 13.12 20.18
CA ASN A 463 -8.07 12.06 20.61
C ASN A 463 -8.08 11.92 22.14
N THR A 464 -9.28 11.90 22.73
CA THR A 464 -9.51 11.74 24.18
C THR A 464 -10.40 10.55 24.40
N ALA A 465 -9.94 9.63 25.25
CA ALA A 465 -10.72 8.45 25.60
C ALA A 465 -12.04 8.87 26.27
N PRO A 466 -13.17 8.27 25.89
CA PRO A 466 -14.44 8.45 26.57
C PRO A 466 -14.38 8.05 28.05
N PRO A 467 -15.38 8.38 28.89
CA PRO A 467 -15.42 7.97 30.28
C PRO A 467 -15.24 6.46 30.45
N ALA A 468 -14.58 6.07 31.54
CA ALA A 468 -14.45 4.65 31.91
C ALA A 468 -15.83 4.01 32.10
N ALA A 469 -15.97 2.76 31.70
CA ALA A 469 -17.18 1.98 31.88
C ALA A 469 -16.85 0.56 32.32
N SER A 470 -17.82 -0.13 32.93
CA SER A 470 -17.69 -1.56 33.18
C SER A 470 -17.82 -2.31 31.85
N GLY A 471 -16.77 -3.02 31.45
CA GLY A 471 -16.75 -3.78 30.22
C GLY A 471 -17.60 -5.05 30.27
N PRO A 472 -17.97 -5.58 29.10
CA PRO A 472 -18.41 -6.97 29.02
C PRO A 472 -17.24 -7.83 29.52
N GLY A 473 -17.53 -8.91 30.24
CA GLY A 473 -16.48 -9.86 30.60
C GLY A 473 -15.67 -10.25 29.33
N ILE A 474 -14.35 -10.32 29.46
CA ILE A 474 -13.44 -10.62 28.34
C ILE A 474 -13.46 -12.12 27.97
N ALA A 475 -14.38 -12.88 28.57
CA ALA A 475 -14.49 -14.32 28.36
C ALA A 475 -14.51 -14.67 26.86
N GLY A 476 -13.49 -15.42 26.44
CA GLY A 476 -13.31 -15.83 25.05
C GLY A 476 -12.63 -14.79 24.12
N GLY A 477 -12.31 -13.57 24.59
CA GLY A 477 -11.58 -12.56 23.80
C GLY A 477 -10.06 -12.62 23.96
N ALA A 478 -9.54 -13.22 25.01
CA ALA A 478 -8.12 -13.47 25.18
C ALA A 478 -7.64 -14.57 24.23
N GLY A 479 -6.37 -14.50 23.81
CA GLY A 479 -5.76 -15.50 22.93
C GLY A 479 -4.93 -14.88 21.81
N ILE A 480 -4.59 -15.71 20.83
CA ILE A 480 -3.80 -15.31 19.65
C ILE A 480 -4.72 -14.97 18.49
N TYR A 481 -4.45 -13.86 17.84
CA TYR A 481 -5.13 -13.38 16.64
C TYR A 481 -4.15 -13.35 15.49
N GLY A 482 -4.35 -14.28 14.52
CA GLY A 482 -3.53 -14.39 13.33
C GLY A 482 -3.97 -13.41 12.24
N ASN A 483 -3.02 -13.00 11.43
CA ASN A 483 -3.19 -12.21 10.21
C ASN A 483 -2.07 -12.54 9.22
N SER A 484 -2.01 -11.84 8.11
CA SER A 484 -0.98 -12.02 7.08
C SER A 484 0.31 -11.21 7.31
N ASP A 485 0.44 -10.57 8.47
CA ASP A 485 1.58 -9.70 8.77
C ASP A 485 2.31 -10.17 10.03
N SER A 486 1.78 -9.83 11.19
CA SER A 486 2.36 -10.20 12.48
C SER A 486 1.24 -10.46 13.49
N PRO A 487 1.16 -11.66 14.10
CA PRO A 487 0.05 -12.01 14.97
C PRO A 487 0.00 -11.14 16.24
N TYR A 488 -1.20 -10.97 16.77
CA TYR A 488 -1.45 -10.31 18.04
C TYR A 488 -1.70 -11.32 19.15
N GLN A 489 -1.21 -11.01 20.35
CA GLN A 489 -1.58 -11.68 21.58
C GLN A 489 -2.44 -10.74 22.42
N VAL A 490 -3.60 -11.20 22.83
CA VAL A 490 -4.50 -10.46 23.72
C VAL A 490 -4.57 -11.17 25.06
N LEU A 491 -4.18 -10.46 26.12
CA LEU A 491 -4.22 -10.92 27.50
C LEU A 491 -5.32 -10.16 28.26
N ALA A 492 -6.07 -10.88 29.07
CA ALA A 492 -7.09 -10.32 29.95
C ALA A 492 -6.52 -10.14 31.35
N ASN A 493 -6.54 -8.93 31.87
CA ASN A 493 -6.11 -8.63 33.23
C ASN A 493 -7.26 -8.78 34.23
N ALA A 494 -6.94 -9.00 35.51
CA ALA A 494 -7.92 -9.19 36.57
C ALA A 494 -8.81 -7.96 36.82
N ASP A 495 -8.34 -6.77 36.46
CA ASP A 495 -9.08 -5.50 36.57
C ASP A 495 -10.02 -5.25 35.38
N GLY A 496 -10.12 -6.18 34.43
CA GLY A 496 -10.93 -6.05 33.22
C GLY A 496 -10.26 -5.24 32.08
N SER A 497 -9.00 -4.84 32.24
CA SER A 497 -8.20 -4.27 31.18
C SER A 497 -7.66 -5.34 30.24
N LEU A 498 -7.30 -4.93 29.00
CA LEU A 498 -6.58 -5.76 28.03
C LEU A 498 -5.13 -5.31 27.96
N GLN A 499 -4.22 -6.27 27.89
CA GLN A 499 -2.89 -6.06 27.35
C GLN A 499 -2.86 -6.63 25.94
N ILE A 500 -2.39 -5.84 24.97
CA ILE A 500 -2.23 -6.26 23.57
C ILE A 500 -0.75 -6.23 23.24
N ASN A 501 -0.26 -7.36 22.76
CA ASN A 501 1.10 -7.53 22.27
C ASN A 501 1.06 -7.87 20.78
N GLN A 502 2.12 -7.55 20.04
CA GLN A 502 2.34 -7.99 18.66
C GLN A 502 3.63 -8.77 18.58
N TRP A 503 3.67 -9.78 17.73
CA TRP A 503 4.91 -10.54 17.51
C TRP A 503 5.98 -9.63 16.91
N ASP A 504 7.13 -9.63 17.53
CA ASP A 504 8.30 -8.88 17.09
C ASP A 504 9.36 -9.84 16.53
N ALA A 505 9.74 -9.59 15.30
CA ALA A 505 10.65 -10.42 14.53
C ALA A 505 12.09 -10.41 15.05
N ASP A 506 12.55 -9.25 15.53
CA ASP A 506 13.94 -9.08 15.98
C ASP A 506 14.19 -9.81 17.28
N THR A 507 13.26 -9.65 18.21
CA THR A 507 13.34 -10.30 19.51
C THR A 507 12.82 -11.73 19.48
N ARG A 508 12.11 -12.12 18.39
CA ARG A 508 11.38 -13.41 18.26
C ARG A 508 10.48 -13.67 19.47
N GLY A 509 9.75 -12.64 19.85
CA GLY A 509 8.90 -12.64 21.05
C GLY A 509 7.75 -11.64 20.93
N TRP A 510 7.01 -11.51 22.01
CA TRP A 510 5.89 -10.58 22.11
C TRP A 510 6.38 -9.19 22.53
N ALA A 511 6.12 -8.18 21.73
CA ALA A 511 6.31 -6.78 22.07
C ALA A 511 4.99 -6.18 22.52
N GLU A 512 4.95 -5.50 23.66
CA GLU A 512 3.76 -4.83 24.16
C GLU A 512 3.42 -3.62 23.31
N ILE A 513 2.19 -3.57 22.75
CA ILE A 513 1.63 -2.38 22.12
C ILE A 513 1.06 -1.44 23.19
N GLY A 514 0.36 -2.00 24.19
CA GLY A 514 -0.16 -1.23 25.31
C GLY A 514 -1.21 -1.95 26.12
N ALA A 515 -1.60 -1.28 27.21
CA ALA A 515 -2.71 -1.65 28.07
C ALA A 515 -3.95 -0.81 27.78
N TYR A 516 -5.10 -1.44 27.65
CA TYR A 516 -6.34 -0.83 27.19
C TYR A 516 -7.47 -1.03 28.19
N GLN A 517 -8.19 0.04 28.52
CA GLN A 517 -9.34 0.02 29.41
C GLN A 517 -10.63 0.24 28.65
N TYR A 518 -11.69 -0.45 29.05
CA TYR A 518 -13.00 -0.35 28.45
C TYR A 518 -13.63 1.03 28.70
N ARG A 519 -14.27 1.58 27.69
CA ARG A 519 -14.88 2.91 27.72
C ARG A 519 -16.36 2.87 27.35
N SER A 520 -17.06 3.97 27.65
CA SER A 520 -18.51 4.10 27.46
C SER A 520 -18.98 4.03 26.00
N ASP A 521 -18.07 4.13 25.04
CA ASP A 521 -18.35 3.97 23.61
C ASP A 521 -18.22 2.52 23.11
N GLY A 522 -17.96 1.56 24.02
CA GLY A 522 -17.88 0.14 23.68
C GLY A 522 -16.52 -0.33 23.16
N TRP A 523 -15.47 0.46 23.35
CA TRP A 523 -14.11 0.15 22.91
C TRP A 523 -13.14 0.13 24.09
N TRP A 524 -12.06 -0.65 23.94
CA TRP A 524 -10.89 -0.60 24.82
C TRP A 524 -9.92 0.45 24.31
N TRP A 525 -9.57 1.42 25.13
CA TRP A 525 -8.71 2.54 24.84
C TRP A 525 -7.46 2.54 25.69
N SER A 526 -6.34 2.96 25.12
CA SER A 526 -5.10 3.26 25.83
C SER A 526 -4.83 4.76 25.85
N ALA A 527 -4.20 5.26 26.89
CA ALA A 527 -3.70 6.64 26.94
C ALA A 527 -2.44 6.84 26.07
N ALA A 528 -1.74 5.76 25.76
CA ALA A 528 -0.47 5.78 25.01
C ALA A 528 -0.66 5.55 23.52
N ASP A 529 -1.78 4.93 23.08
CA ASP A 529 -2.07 4.60 21.69
C ASP A 529 -3.25 5.43 21.16
N THR A 530 -3.17 5.82 19.90
CA THR A 530 -4.24 6.52 19.19
C THR A 530 -5.32 5.56 18.66
N ALA A 531 -5.08 4.26 18.73
CA ALA A 531 -6.02 3.22 18.34
C ALA A 531 -6.88 2.78 19.52
N SER A 532 -8.05 2.24 19.22
CA SER A 532 -8.89 1.52 20.18
C SER A 532 -9.31 0.18 19.59
N TYR A 533 -9.58 -0.80 20.47
CA TYR A 533 -9.84 -2.17 20.06
C TYR A 533 -11.19 -2.65 20.57
N ARG A 534 -11.79 -3.60 19.86
CA ARG A 534 -12.95 -4.38 20.30
C ARG A 534 -12.94 -5.77 19.66
N PHE A 535 -13.74 -6.67 20.18
CA PHE A 535 -14.00 -7.96 19.53
C PHE A 535 -15.31 -7.91 18.75
N THR A 536 -15.31 -8.55 17.59
CA THR A 536 -16.53 -8.74 16.78
C THR A 536 -16.59 -10.22 16.40
N VAL A 537 -17.76 -10.83 16.59
CA VAL A 537 -18.03 -12.20 16.12
C VAL A 537 -18.92 -12.11 14.89
N VAL A 538 -18.52 -12.79 13.83
CA VAL A 538 -19.32 -12.96 12.61
C VAL A 538 -19.58 -14.45 12.43
N SER A 539 -20.84 -14.82 12.39
CA SER A 539 -21.28 -16.22 12.26
C SER A 539 -22.29 -16.34 11.12
N GLY A 540 -22.29 -17.45 10.44
CA GLY A 540 -23.20 -17.73 9.35
C GLY A 540 -22.88 -19.03 8.65
N ASN A 541 -23.36 -19.16 7.43
CA ASN A 541 -22.99 -20.22 6.51
C ASN A 541 -22.32 -19.60 5.28
N ASP A 542 -21.27 -20.25 4.79
CA ASP A 542 -20.66 -19.90 3.51
C ASP A 542 -21.56 -20.25 2.31
N SER A 543 -21.11 -19.98 1.10
CA SER A 543 -21.88 -20.28 -0.13
C SER A 543 -22.04 -21.77 -0.41
N GLU A 544 -21.38 -22.64 0.35
CA GLU A 544 -21.48 -24.11 0.26
C GLU A 544 -22.34 -24.70 1.40
N GLY A 545 -22.83 -23.84 2.31
CA GLY A 545 -23.64 -24.24 3.45
C GLY A 545 -22.84 -24.64 4.69
N ASN A 546 -21.50 -24.51 4.68
CA ASN A 546 -20.69 -24.81 5.84
C ASN A 546 -20.81 -23.68 6.87
N ALA A 547 -21.09 -24.04 8.12
CA ALA A 547 -21.19 -23.06 9.20
C ALA A 547 -19.81 -22.49 9.57
N PHE A 548 -19.74 -21.18 9.79
CA PHE A 548 -18.57 -20.51 10.28
C PHE A 548 -18.89 -19.64 11.51
N ASN A 549 -17.87 -19.42 12.35
CA ASN A 549 -17.96 -18.57 13.53
C ASN A 549 -16.57 -17.96 13.78
N TYR A 550 -16.34 -16.77 13.22
CA TYR A 550 -15.05 -16.08 13.30
C TYR A 550 -15.11 -14.95 14.31
N ARG A 551 -14.14 -14.92 15.23
CA ARG A 551 -13.94 -13.79 16.14
C ARG A 551 -12.76 -12.97 15.62
N TYR A 552 -13.00 -11.69 15.39
CA TYR A 552 -12.00 -10.71 14.95
C TYR A 552 -11.61 -9.78 16.08
N LEU A 553 -10.31 -9.48 16.19
CA LEU A 553 -9.82 -8.30 16.87
C LEU A 553 -9.99 -7.12 15.90
N MET A 554 -10.85 -6.19 16.27
CA MET A 554 -11.11 -4.98 15.50
C MET A 554 -10.27 -3.84 16.05
N LYS A 555 -9.56 -3.13 15.19
CA LYS A 555 -8.82 -1.90 15.49
C LYS A 555 -9.56 -0.71 14.87
N ARG A 556 -9.82 0.30 15.68
CA ARG A 556 -10.37 1.57 15.21
C ARG A 556 -9.27 2.62 15.24
N VAL A 557 -9.03 3.25 14.10
CA VAL A 557 -8.03 4.29 13.90
C VAL A 557 -8.71 5.56 13.37
N VAL A 558 -7.98 6.68 13.44
CA VAL A 558 -8.37 7.96 12.86
C VAL A 558 -7.41 8.24 11.70
N PRO A 559 -7.74 7.80 10.48
CA PRO A 559 -6.88 8.00 9.32
C PRO A 559 -6.92 9.44 8.80
N GLY A 560 -6.01 9.76 7.87
CA GLY A 560 -6.04 10.99 7.11
C GLY A 560 -5.93 12.24 7.97
N ALA A 561 -6.85 13.18 7.76
CA ALA A 561 -6.87 14.48 8.44
C ALA A 561 -7.62 14.49 9.78
N GLY A 562 -8.15 13.36 10.21
CA GLY A 562 -8.73 13.22 11.55
C GLY A 562 -10.22 13.51 11.66
N TYR A 563 -10.99 13.33 10.60
CA TYR A 563 -12.42 13.65 10.58
C TYR A 563 -13.35 12.44 10.72
N ALA A 564 -12.84 11.23 10.55
CA ALA A 564 -13.65 10.01 10.64
C ALA A 564 -12.86 8.86 11.28
N TYR A 565 -13.57 7.93 11.88
CA TYR A 565 -13.00 6.64 12.27
C TYR A 565 -12.98 5.69 11.08
N LEU A 566 -11.98 4.81 11.08
CA LEU A 566 -11.93 3.61 10.26
C LEU A 566 -11.76 2.40 11.17
N THR A 567 -12.64 1.42 11.02
CA THR A 567 -12.64 0.18 11.80
C THR A 567 -12.17 -0.97 10.92
N LEU A 568 -11.10 -1.63 11.33
CA LEU A 568 -10.43 -2.68 10.56
C LEU A 568 -10.34 -3.97 11.38
N PRO A 569 -10.62 -5.15 10.81
CA PRO A 569 -10.24 -6.42 11.42
C PRO A 569 -8.73 -6.59 11.27
N VAL A 570 -8.01 -6.64 12.39
CA VAL A 570 -6.53 -6.76 12.39
C VAL A 570 -6.05 -8.16 12.70
N GLY A 571 -6.94 -9.08 13.04
CA GLY A 571 -6.63 -10.48 13.23
C GLY A 571 -7.88 -11.32 13.53
N GLN A 572 -7.81 -12.59 13.18
CA GLN A 572 -8.79 -13.62 13.47
C GLN A 572 -8.28 -14.46 14.65
N GLN A 573 -9.13 -14.69 15.67
CA GLN A 573 -8.77 -15.55 16.80
C GLN A 573 -8.52 -16.98 16.32
N LEU A 574 -7.38 -17.53 16.72
CA LEU A 574 -6.97 -18.88 16.39
C LEU A 574 -7.02 -19.77 17.64
N ALA A 575 -7.36 -21.04 17.44
CA ALA A 575 -7.32 -22.05 18.48
C ALA A 575 -6.05 -22.90 18.33
N PRO A 576 -5.43 -23.36 19.42
CA PRO A 576 -4.36 -24.33 19.38
C PRO A 576 -4.75 -25.60 18.61
N LEU A 577 -3.80 -26.15 17.87
CA LEU A 577 -3.93 -27.41 17.13
C LEU A 577 -3.03 -28.48 17.72
N ALA A 578 -3.00 -29.66 17.11
CA ALA A 578 -2.06 -30.71 17.49
C ALA A 578 -0.60 -30.20 17.36
N PRO A 579 0.31 -30.61 18.26
CA PRO A 579 1.72 -30.22 18.17
C PRO A 579 2.33 -30.59 16.83
N LEU A 580 3.40 -29.88 16.44
CA LEU A 580 4.14 -30.10 15.21
C LEU A 580 4.67 -31.54 15.14
N ASP A 581 4.58 -32.14 13.94
CA ASP A 581 5.29 -33.38 13.64
C ASP A 581 6.83 -33.21 13.62
N SER A 582 7.56 -34.30 13.52
CA SER A 582 9.02 -34.27 13.55
C SER A 582 9.66 -33.55 12.35
N ALA A 583 9.00 -33.55 11.18
CA ALA A 583 9.49 -32.89 9.99
C ALA A 583 9.44 -31.37 10.15
N TRP A 584 8.34 -30.83 10.68
CA TRP A 584 8.20 -29.41 10.95
C TRP A 584 9.05 -28.95 12.15
N GLN A 585 9.17 -29.77 13.20
CA GLN A 585 10.07 -29.46 14.33
C GLN A 585 11.51 -29.24 13.89
N GLN A 586 12.03 -30.05 12.92
CA GLN A 586 13.38 -29.91 12.36
C GLN A 586 13.59 -28.64 11.55
N ARG A 587 12.53 -27.99 11.10
CA ARG A 587 12.59 -26.72 10.34
C ARG A 587 12.62 -25.50 11.23
N VAL A 588 12.12 -25.61 12.47
CA VAL A 588 12.10 -24.49 13.43
C VAL A 588 13.53 -24.00 13.69
N GLY A 589 13.73 -22.68 13.59
CA GLY A 589 15.05 -22.05 13.74
C GLY A 589 15.95 -22.10 12.50
N THR A 590 15.58 -22.83 11.43
CA THR A 590 16.36 -22.84 10.19
C THR A 590 16.17 -21.54 9.39
N GLN A 591 17.19 -21.18 8.60
CA GLN A 591 17.20 -19.96 7.80
C GLN A 591 17.13 -20.28 6.31
N TRP A 592 16.51 -19.41 5.54
CA TRP A 592 16.18 -19.61 4.14
C TRP A 592 16.36 -18.31 3.37
N THR A 593 17.00 -18.35 2.23
CA THR A 593 17.22 -17.20 1.36
C THR A 593 16.44 -17.33 0.05
N LEU A 594 15.85 -16.24 -0.43
CA LEU A 594 15.16 -16.18 -1.72
C LEU A 594 16.17 -16.32 -2.85
N THR A 595 15.88 -17.17 -3.87
CA THR A 595 16.85 -17.56 -4.89
C THR A 595 16.47 -17.24 -6.33
N ASN A 596 15.22 -16.92 -6.61
CA ASN A 596 14.71 -16.80 -7.98
C ASN A 596 14.15 -15.44 -8.37
N ASP A 597 14.39 -14.40 -7.56
CA ASP A 597 14.14 -13.02 -7.97
C ASP A 597 15.24 -12.50 -8.89
N SER A 598 14.90 -11.51 -9.73
CA SER A 598 15.89 -10.77 -10.52
C SER A 598 16.94 -10.12 -9.60
N PRO A 599 18.22 -10.10 -9.99
CA PRO A 599 19.22 -9.30 -9.28
C PRO A 599 18.88 -7.80 -9.18
N SER A 600 18.01 -7.29 -10.06
CA SER A 600 17.50 -5.92 -10.04
C SER A 600 16.25 -5.75 -9.18
N ALA A 601 15.73 -6.81 -8.54
CA ALA A 601 14.57 -6.74 -7.66
C ALA A 601 14.85 -5.81 -6.46
N VAL A 602 13.88 -4.96 -6.15
CA VAL A 602 14.03 -3.97 -5.06
C VAL A 602 14.39 -4.62 -3.72
N PRO A 603 13.77 -5.74 -3.28
CA PRO A 603 14.18 -6.42 -2.05
C PRO A 603 15.66 -6.87 -2.08
N ILE A 604 16.14 -7.33 -3.22
CA ILE A 604 17.56 -7.76 -3.37
C ILE A 604 18.50 -6.54 -3.29
N VAL A 605 18.21 -5.51 -4.07
CA VAL A 605 19.08 -4.33 -4.17
C VAL A 605 19.05 -3.48 -2.90
N VAL A 606 17.88 -3.26 -2.32
CA VAL A 606 17.67 -2.34 -1.19
C VAL A 606 17.94 -3.04 0.14
N LEU A 607 17.33 -4.21 0.35
CA LEU A 607 17.39 -4.91 1.64
C LEU A 607 18.55 -5.90 1.73
N GLY A 608 19.15 -6.30 0.60
CA GLY A 608 20.28 -7.24 0.57
C GLY A 608 19.86 -8.71 0.73
N ASN A 609 18.60 -9.02 0.41
CA ASN A 609 18.04 -10.37 0.49
C ASN A 609 18.18 -11.01 1.88
N PRO A 610 17.62 -10.42 2.95
CA PRO A 610 17.74 -10.95 4.30
C PRO A 610 17.09 -12.34 4.40
N PRO A 611 17.68 -13.29 5.15
CA PRO A 611 17.12 -14.61 5.28
C PRO A 611 15.82 -14.61 6.08
N ALA A 612 14.84 -15.38 5.61
CA ALA A 612 13.64 -15.72 6.36
C ALA A 612 13.93 -16.93 7.28
N PHE A 613 13.11 -17.11 8.31
CA PHE A 613 13.25 -18.24 9.23
C PHE A 613 11.91 -18.76 9.74
N PHE A 614 11.90 -20.00 10.19
CA PHE A 614 10.79 -20.62 10.89
C PHE A 614 10.83 -20.34 12.40
N ALA A 615 9.68 -19.97 12.95
CA ALA A 615 9.46 -19.85 14.39
C ALA A 615 8.14 -20.50 14.79
N THR A 616 7.92 -20.62 16.11
CA THR A 616 6.68 -21.15 16.70
C THR A 616 6.22 -20.23 17.81
N LEU A 617 4.93 -20.29 18.12
CA LEU A 617 4.32 -19.63 19.26
C LEU A 617 3.99 -20.69 20.32
N ALA A 618 4.49 -20.54 21.54
CA ALA A 618 4.21 -21.48 22.63
C ALA A 618 2.71 -21.51 22.98
N GLU A 619 2.04 -20.37 22.82
CA GLU A 619 0.61 -20.19 23.10
C GLU A 619 -0.29 -20.70 21.96
N LEU A 620 0.29 -21.02 20.80
CA LEU A 620 -0.44 -21.48 19.62
C LEU A 620 0.25 -22.71 19.00
N PRO A 621 0.27 -23.86 19.68
CA PRO A 621 0.84 -25.09 19.13
C PRO A 621 0.13 -25.50 17.84
N GLY A 622 0.85 -26.18 16.95
CA GLY A 622 0.35 -26.66 15.66
C GLY A 622 0.41 -25.63 14.51
N TYR A 623 0.98 -24.46 14.76
CA TYR A 623 1.27 -23.44 13.75
C TYR A 623 2.76 -23.17 13.65
N VAL A 624 3.19 -22.74 12.46
CA VAL A 624 4.53 -22.21 12.23
C VAL A 624 4.46 -20.81 11.65
N LEU A 625 5.38 -19.95 12.08
CA LEU A 625 5.64 -18.64 11.52
C LEU A 625 6.77 -18.77 10.52
N PHE A 626 6.68 -18.12 9.37
CA PHE A 626 7.77 -17.98 8.41
C PHE A 626 7.86 -16.53 7.93
N GLY A 627 9.08 -15.99 7.91
CA GLY A 627 9.34 -14.62 7.49
C GLY A 627 10.65 -14.08 8.06
N ASN A 628 10.82 -12.77 7.99
CA ASN A 628 11.92 -12.02 8.60
C ASN A 628 11.48 -10.59 8.95
N GLU A 629 12.40 -9.78 9.50
CA GLU A 629 12.13 -8.40 9.91
C GLU A 629 11.72 -7.45 8.77
N ASP A 630 12.17 -7.75 7.54
CA ASP A 630 11.92 -6.94 6.36
C ASP A 630 10.76 -7.51 5.51
N LEU A 631 10.39 -8.78 5.77
CA LEU A 631 9.25 -9.49 5.23
C LEU A 631 8.26 -9.75 6.36
N ARG A 632 7.02 -10.00 6.01
CA ARG A 632 5.96 -10.31 6.97
C ARG A 632 6.16 -11.68 7.58
N TYR A 633 5.61 -11.88 8.79
CA TYR A 633 5.51 -13.18 9.44
C TYR A 633 4.14 -13.77 9.22
N GLU A 634 4.07 -14.72 8.30
CA GLU A 634 2.86 -15.45 8.02
C GLU A 634 2.75 -16.69 8.93
N LEU A 635 1.55 -16.91 9.46
CA LEU A 635 1.20 -18.13 10.20
C LEU A 635 0.67 -19.19 9.24
N PHE A 636 1.25 -20.39 9.29
CA PHE A 636 0.83 -21.55 8.52
C PHE A 636 0.21 -22.60 9.41
N VAL A 637 -0.89 -23.20 8.97
CA VAL A 637 -1.48 -24.42 9.51
C VAL A 637 -0.84 -25.62 8.83
N LEU A 638 -0.46 -26.64 9.58
CA LEU A 638 0.13 -27.82 9.00
C LEU A 638 -0.91 -28.72 8.35
N VAL A 639 -0.80 -28.91 7.04
CA VAL A 639 -1.67 -29.80 6.24
C VAL A 639 -1.03 -31.16 6.10
N SER A 640 0.29 -31.21 5.94
CA SER A 640 1.09 -32.43 5.90
C SER A 640 2.54 -32.12 6.31
N ASP A 641 3.41 -33.12 6.32
CA ASP A 641 4.85 -32.97 6.56
C ASP A 641 5.58 -32.14 5.50
N THR A 642 4.94 -31.83 4.37
CA THR A 642 5.48 -31.05 3.25
C THR A 642 4.66 -29.82 2.86
N LEU A 643 3.49 -29.63 3.46
CA LEU A 643 2.56 -28.55 3.13
C LEU A 643 2.08 -27.80 4.37
N GLY A 644 2.38 -26.50 4.43
CA GLY A 644 1.74 -25.55 5.33
C GLY A 644 0.71 -24.73 4.58
N GLY A 645 -0.54 -24.73 5.07
CA GLY A 645 -1.66 -24.03 4.48
C GLY A 645 -1.92 -22.67 5.13
N MET A 646 -2.76 -21.89 4.50
CA MET A 646 -3.22 -20.58 4.98
C MET A 646 -4.07 -20.74 6.25
N SER A 647 -3.87 -19.86 7.24
CA SER A 647 -4.45 -20.02 8.57
C SER A 647 -5.65 -19.12 8.86
N VAL A 648 -5.86 -18.02 8.12
CA VAL A 648 -6.81 -16.98 8.48
C VAL A 648 -7.68 -16.51 7.33
N LYS A 649 -8.89 -16.03 7.68
CA LYS A 649 -9.83 -15.33 6.79
C LYS A 649 -10.11 -13.94 7.36
N VAL A 650 -9.21 -12.98 7.15
CA VAL A 650 -9.32 -11.61 7.65
C VAL A 650 -9.62 -10.66 6.48
N PRO A 651 -10.77 -9.96 6.48
CA PRO A 651 -11.09 -8.98 5.44
C PRO A 651 -10.14 -7.78 5.42
N GLY A 652 -10.10 -7.08 4.29
CA GLY A 652 -9.28 -5.89 4.11
C GLY A 652 -7.82 -6.22 3.87
N ASN A 653 -6.91 -5.48 4.50
CA ASN A 653 -5.48 -5.60 4.25
C ASN A 653 -4.77 -6.66 5.10
N PHE A 654 -5.33 -7.01 6.25
CA PHE A 654 -4.68 -7.93 7.20
C PHE A 654 -4.86 -9.41 6.88
N GLY A 655 -5.56 -9.76 5.81
CA GLY A 655 -5.66 -11.13 5.28
C GLY A 655 -5.10 -11.28 3.88
N ARG A 656 -4.31 -10.28 3.38
CA ARG A 656 -3.74 -10.31 2.02
C ARG A 656 -2.46 -11.14 1.94
N ASP A 657 -2.07 -11.48 0.72
CA ASP A 657 -0.79 -12.12 0.40
C ASP A 657 -0.55 -13.44 1.18
N LEU A 658 -1.59 -14.25 1.32
CA LEU A 658 -1.54 -15.55 1.98
C LEU A 658 -1.34 -16.65 0.93
N TYR A 659 -0.13 -17.23 0.89
CA TYR A 659 0.22 -18.36 0.05
C TYR A 659 0.54 -19.59 0.90
N GLU A 660 0.47 -20.75 0.32
CA GLU A 660 0.91 -21.98 0.95
C GLU A 660 2.43 -22.13 0.87
N ILE A 661 3.02 -22.73 1.90
CA ILE A 661 4.41 -23.11 1.92
C ILE A 661 4.54 -24.58 1.56
N ARG A 662 5.40 -24.92 0.58
CA ARG A 662 5.52 -26.26 0.03
C ARG A 662 6.97 -26.72 0.01
N PHE A 663 7.17 -28.00 0.34
CA PHE A 663 8.42 -28.73 0.23
C PHE A 663 8.25 -29.91 -0.71
N ALA A 664 9.26 -30.22 -1.51
CA ALA A 664 9.23 -31.40 -2.41
C ALA A 664 9.27 -32.72 -1.62
N SER A 665 9.86 -32.72 -0.42
CA SER A 665 9.92 -33.86 0.51
C SER A 665 10.16 -33.35 1.94
N PRO A 666 9.95 -34.15 3.01
CA PRO A 666 10.20 -33.73 4.38
C PRO A 666 11.62 -33.23 4.65
N GLY A 667 12.63 -33.76 3.99
CA GLY A 667 14.04 -33.35 4.11
C GLY A 667 14.53 -32.38 3.05
N ALA A 668 13.64 -31.78 2.25
CA ALA A 668 14.02 -30.86 1.18
C ALA A 668 14.75 -29.62 1.72
N THR A 669 15.79 -29.20 1.00
CA THR A 669 16.58 -27.98 1.27
C THR A 669 16.06 -26.76 0.48
N THR A 670 14.97 -26.92 -0.24
CA THR A 670 14.24 -25.85 -0.92
C THR A 670 12.78 -25.89 -0.53
N LEU A 671 12.16 -24.72 -0.50
CA LEU A 671 10.72 -24.53 -0.33
C LEU A 671 10.19 -23.52 -1.34
N THR A 672 8.89 -23.55 -1.59
CA THR A 672 8.19 -22.55 -2.40
C THR A 672 7.09 -21.89 -1.58
N ILE A 673 6.91 -20.58 -1.81
CA ILE A 673 5.75 -19.80 -1.38
C ILE A 673 5.29 -19.04 -2.61
N GLY A 674 4.14 -19.42 -3.16
CA GLY A 674 3.77 -18.97 -4.49
C GLY A 674 4.87 -19.32 -5.51
N SER A 675 5.27 -18.34 -6.35
CA SER A 675 6.37 -18.49 -7.32
C SER A 675 7.76 -18.26 -6.73
N SER A 676 7.85 -17.82 -5.49
CA SER A 676 9.11 -17.56 -4.80
C SER A 676 9.75 -18.86 -4.32
N ILE A 677 11.04 -19.05 -4.61
CA ILE A 677 11.82 -20.23 -4.22
C ILE A 677 12.86 -19.81 -3.20
N TYR A 678 12.84 -20.47 -2.05
CA TYR A 678 13.83 -20.27 -0.99
C TYR A 678 14.71 -21.50 -0.84
N ALA A 679 15.99 -21.27 -0.62
CA ALA A 679 16.96 -22.32 -0.29
C ALA A 679 17.41 -22.17 1.17
N ARG A 680 17.60 -23.33 1.84
CA ARG A 680 18.14 -23.40 3.20
C ARG A 680 19.61 -22.98 3.21
N ILE A 681 20.02 -22.15 4.18
CA ILE A 681 21.39 -21.70 4.40
C ILE A 681 21.95 -22.17 5.72
#